data_d06ba6eaf5bf72e03371be32cc4c0950
#
_entry.id   d06ba6eaf5bf72e03371be32cc4c0950
#
_cell.length_a   1.000
_cell.length_b   1.000
_cell.length_c   1.000
_cell.angle_alpha   90.00
_cell.angle_beta   90.00
_cell.angle_gamma   90.00
#
_symmetry.space_group_name_H-M   'P 1'
#
loop_
_entity.id
_entity.type
_entity.pdbx_description
1 polymer ?
#
loop_
_entity_poly.entity_id
_entity_poly.type
_entity_poly.pdbx_seq_one_letter_code
_entity_poly.pdbx_strand_id
1 'polypeptide(L)'
;MRTIKTRHFTGTTDNTVTKRELENRKVARRAAAEGMVLLKNEGILPLKEGTKIALYGVGASRTIKGGTGSGDVNERETVSIYQGMKNAGFEITTEDWIKDFDEKYQAARYAWRDEIENEAAKLEDQVSGFFNVYSTTPFRMPAGAPVTQTDAEVAIYILSRVAGEGADRFDEAGDYYLTEEEKKQLADICSMYEHVIVAVNTGGLADLSFMDEYVNIEALLQIVQPGMEAGNAFADIISGRVTPSGKMTDSWAVKYEDYPNSKTFSHNNGNVDKEYYTEGLYVGYRYFDSFDVPVRYGFGYGLSYTTFETKVLSTVLKDNKIVVETETINTGDTYSGKEVVQLYATCPEGKLEKEYRRLVAFDKTGLLAPGQSEKMTLEIALDKLTSYSEAEAAWVLEKGSYVIWTGNSLESSSPCAVLALDADVVLTKTQNICPLKEELEEMKQSSEKITQKLAALLKFTEEKALPVMELKAADVETRVVEYHSNAECVPAEAREFVDTLSTEKLVALASGDPGKGQGSNLGSAGISVPGSAGETNDCALEDGIPGIVLSDGPAGLRLMKHYNVYEGKIVNKPFKFSLEGGLFCEGEPADPGETRYQYCTAIPVGTLLAQTWDTALIEEIGEMIGGEMEEFSTTLWLAPGMNIHRNPLCGRNFEYYSEDPLVAGKIAAAMTNGVQKVPGCGTTIKHFACNNQEDNRMGSDSIVSERTLREIYLKGFEIAITESQPMSIMTSYNLINGVHAANCEDTCTKAARCEWGFQGMIMTDWTTTEQGEDCTASGCMRAGNDLVMPGAFSDRDNLNQELVDGTLSMDDLKACISRLVNIVWQSNQFENAVPYKKVK
;
A
#
# COMPACT_ATOMS: atom_id res chain seq x y z
N MET A 1 31.70 18.80 10.14
CA MET A 1 31.75 19.03 8.69
C MET A 1 31.20 17.79 8.03
N ARG A 2 30.19 17.93 7.21
CA ARG A 2 29.57 16.81 6.47
C ARG A 2 30.53 16.42 5.32
N THR A 3 30.93 15.15 5.26
CA THR A 3 31.82 14.63 4.20
C THR A 3 30.99 13.81 3.24
N ILE A 4 30.88 14.27 1.99
CA ILE A 4 30.15 13.57 0.93
C ILE A 4 30.91 12.28 0.58
N LYS A 5 30.20 11.15 0.52
CA LYS A 5 30.76 9.87 0.09
C LYS A 5 31.20 9.93 -1.38
N THR A 6 32.33 9.30 -1.68
CA THR A 6 32.69 9.04 -3.08
C THR A 6 31.72 8.00 -3.66
N ARG A 7 30.98 8.38 -4.70
CA ARG A 7 30.09 7.45 -5.38
C ARG A 7 30.88 6.42 -6.18
N HIS A 8 30.51 5.16 -6.03
CA HIS A 8 31.02 4.03 -6.79
C HIS A 8 29.90 3.42 -7.62
N PHE A 9 30.24 2.69 -8.67
CA PHE A 9 29.26 1.88 -9.40
C PHE A 9 28.67 0.82 -8.47
N THR A 10 27.34 0.76 -8.40
CA THR A 10 26.61 -0.18 -7.55
C THR A 10 26.65 -1.61 -8.09
N GLY A 11 26.23 -2.56 -7.27
CA GLY A 11 26.20 -3.96 -7.64
C GLY A 11 27.56 -4.66 -7.66
N THR A 12 27.55 -5.96 -7.92
CA THR A 12 28.74 -6.84 -7.98
C THR A 12 29.05 -7.25 -9.41
N THR A 13 30.33 -7.54 -9.71
CA THR A 13 30.77 -8.14 -10.99
C THR A 13 30.63 -9.67 -10.99
N ASP A 14 30.41 -10.28 -9.83
CA ASP A 14 30.17 -11.70 -9.66
C ASP A 14 28.67 -12.00 -9.64
N ASN A 15 28.18 -12.84 -10.56
CA ASN A 15 26.77 -13.23 -10.65
C ASN A 15 26.38 -14.37 -9.68
N THR A 16 27.22 -14.74 -8.72
CA THR A 16 26.86 -15.73 -7.70
C THR A 16 25.84 -15.15 -6.72
N VAL A 17 24.95 -16.04 -6.18
CA VAL A 17 23.95 -15.64 -5.19
C VAL A 17 24.65 -15.15 -3.93
N THR A 18 24.32 -13.95 -3.49
CA THR A 18 24.94 -13.31 -2.32
C THR A 18 24.33 -13.82 -1.01
N LYS A 19 25.04 -13.61 0.11
CA LYS A 19 24.49 -13.91 1.44
C LYS A 19 23.24 -13.06 1.72
N ARG A 20 23.25 -11.76 1.33
CA ARG A 20 22.10 -10.88 1.47
C ARG A 20 20.86 -11.45 0.76
N GLU A 21 21.00 -11.85 -0.51
CA GLU A 21 19.89 -12.46 -1.26
C GLU A 21 19.31 -13.68 -0.52
N LEU A 22 20.16 -14.56 0.04
CA LEU A 22 19.71 -15.74 0.77
C LEU A 22 18.96 -15.41 2.07
N GLU A 23 19.42 -14.41 2.82
CA GLU A 23 18.75 -13.99 4.07
C GLU A 23 17.45 -13.24 3.76
N ASN A 24 17.46 -12.35 2.80
CA ASN A 24 16.27 -11.58 2.40
C ASN A 24 15.15 -12.50 1.89
N ARG A 25 15.49 -13.53 1.11
CA ARG A 25 14.52 -14.55 0.64
C ARG A 25 13.78 -15.22 1.80
N LYS A 26 14.47 -15.49 2.93
CA LYS A 26 13.83 -16.10 4.11
C LYS A 26 12.78 -15.15 4.72
N VAL A 27 13.09 -13.88 4.80
CA VAL A 27 12.16 -12.86 5.31
C VAL A 27 10.96 -12.71 4.37
N ALA A 28 11.20 -12.59 3.06
CA ALA A 28 10.15 -12.51 2.04
C ALA A 28 9.22 -13.74 2.07
N ARG A 29 9.79 -14.96 2.19
CA ARG A 29 9.02 -16.22 2.30
C ARG A 29 8.15 -16.25 3.55
N ARG A 30 8.69 -15.84 4.71
CA ARG A 30 7.94 -15.77 5.96
C ARG A 30 6.80 -14.75 5.84
N ALA A 31 7.06 -13.55 5.32
CA ALA A 31 6.05 -12.52 5.12
C ALA A 31 4.92 -13.00 4.20
N ALA A 32 5.26 -13.68 3.10
CA ALA A 32 4.29 -14.25 2.19
C ALA A 32 3.40 -15.30 2.88
N ALA A 33 4.00 -16.23 3.61
CA ALA A 33 3.25 -17.27 4.31
C ALA A 33 2.34 -16.69 5.43
N GLU A 34 2.84 -15.72 6.21
CA GLU A 34 2.06 -15.10 7.29
C GLU A 34 0.93 -14.17 6.78
N GLY A 35 1.04 -13.67 5.55
CA GLY A 35 0.01 -12.83 4.94
C GLY A 35 -1.08 -13.60 4.19
N MET A 36 -0.81 -14.83 3.73
CA MET A 36 -1.82 -15.67 3.08
C MET A 36 -2.98 -15.97 4.03
N VAL A 37 -4.22 -15.74 3.56
CA VAL A 37 -5.43 -15.94 4.38
C VAL A 37 -6.12 -17.24 3.99
N LEU A 38 -6.31 -18.13 4.96
CA LEU A 38 -7.15 -19.32 4.81
C LEU A 38 -8.61 -18.92 5.01
N LEU A 39 -9.40 -18.93 3.94
CA LEU A 39 -10.80 -18.50 3.95
C LEU A 39 -11.79 -19.64 4.20
N LYS A 40 -11.46 -20.84 3.74
CA LYS A 40 -12.26 -22.06 3.93
C LYS A 40 -11.31 -23.24 4.15
N ASN A 41 -11.67 -24.14 5.07
CA ASN A 41 -10.99 -25.44 5.22
C ASN A 41 -11.95 -26.43 5.90
N GLU A 42 -12.42 -27.41 5.14
CA GLU A 42 -13.30 -28.48 5.65
C GLU A 42 -12.49 -29.70 6.16
N GLY A 43 -11.21 -29.49 6.49
CA GLY A 43 -10.34 -30.50 7.07
C GLY A 43 -9.37 -31.16 6.05
N ILE A 44 -9.37 -30.70 4.79
CA ILE A 44 -8.43 -31.18 3.77
C ILE A 44 -7.00 -30.70 4.03
N LEU A 45 -6.84 -29.47 4.51
CA LEU A 45 -5.54 -28.88 4.82
C LEU A 45 -5.19 -29.08 6.31
N PRO A 46 -3.90 -29.30 6.62
CA PRO A 46 -2.76 -29.40 5.71
C PRO A 46 -2.64 -30.79 5.04
N LEU A 47 -2.08 -30.80 3.81
CA LEU A 47 -1.80 -32.01 3.07
C LEU A 47 -0.52 -32.70 3.59
N LYS A 48 -0.50 -34.02 3.52
CA LYS A 48 0.71 -34.82 3.84
C LYS A 48 1.77 -34.66 2.74
N GLU A 49 3.02 -34.63 3.15
CA GLU A 49 4.15 -34.67 2.21
C GLU A 49 4.07 -35.92 1.33
N GLY A 50 4.37 -35.79 0.05
CA GLY A 50 4.27 -36.89 -0.94
C GLY A 50 2.88 -37.11 -1.51
N THR A 51 1.84 -36.34 -1.11
CA THR A 51 0.52 -36.42 -1.74
C THR A 51 0.62 -36.11 -3.23
N LYS A 52 -0.09 -36.90 -4.05
CA LYS A 52 -0.22 -36.62 -5.49
C LYS A 52 -1.22 -35.53 -5.74
N ILE A 53 -0.80 -34.50 -6.48
CA ILE A 53 -1.56 -33.29 -6.73
C ILE A 53 -1.75 -33.08 -8.23
N ALA A 54 -2.98 -32.84 -8.65
CA ALA A 54 -3.32 -32.28 -9.95
C ALA A 54 -3.36 -30.75 -9.83
N LEU A 55 -2.32 -30.08 -10.31
CA LEU A 55 -2.19 -28.63 -10.20
C LEU A 55 -2.61 -27.96 -11.51
N TYR A 56 -3.59 -27.07 -11.46
CA TYR A 56 -4.18 -26.39 -12.60
C TYR A 56 -4.28 -24.87 -12.35
N GLY A 57 -4.71 -24.14 -13.38
CA GLY A 57 -4.85 -22.71 -13.36
C GLY A 57 -3.60 -21.97 -13.79
N VAL A 58 -3.78 -20.80 -14.38
CA VAL A 58 -2.68 -20.04 -15.00
C VAL A 58 -1.59 -19.63 -14.02
N GLY A 59 -1.94 -19.40 -12.76
CA GLY A 59 -1.00 -19.06 -11.69
C GLY A 59 -0.15 -20.23 -11.19
N ALA A 60 -0.39 -21.47 -11.62
CA ALA A 60 0.36 -22.61 -11.18
C ALA A 60 1.86 -22.48 -11.48
N SER A 61 2.21 -22.24 -12.75
CA SER A 61 3.59 -22.02 -13.20
C SER A 61 3.92 -20.55 -13.42
N ARG A 62 2.91 -19.71 -13.70
CA ARG A 62 3.04 -18.27 -13.91
C ARG A 62 2.40 -17.51 -12.76
N THR A 63 2.83 -17.82 -11.56
CA THR A 63 2.38 -17.17 -10.32
C THR A 63 2.62 -15.66 -10.39
N ILE A 64 1.57 -14.87 -10.20
CA ILE A 64 1.67 -13.41 -10.18
C ILE A 64 2.32 -12.99 -8.86
N LYS A 65 3.56 -12.53 -8.94
CA LYS A 65 4.38 -12.14 -7.78
C LYS A 65 4.03 -10.74 -7.25
N GLY A 66 3.62 -9.83 -8.15
CA GLY A 66 3.36 -8.42 -7.88
C GLY A 66 2.61 -7.78 -9.05
N GLY A 67 2.22 -6.51 -8.89
CA GLY A 67 1.57 -5.73 -9.94
C GLY A 67 2.53 -5.24 -11.01
N THR A 68 1.98 -4.67 -12.07
CA THR A 68 2.73 -4.03 -13.17
C THR A 68 3.04 -2.55 -12.86
N GLY A 69 3.83 -1.91 -13.68
CA GLY A 69 4.21 -0.51 -13.51
C GLY A 69 5.22 -0.31 -12.38
N SER A 70 4.95 0.61 -11.47
CA SER A 70 5.80 0.89 -10.30
C SER A 70 5.94 -0.32 -9.36
N GLY A 71 4.98 -1.23 -9.37
CA GLY A 71 4.97 -2.44 -8.55
C GLY A 71 5.87 -3.57 -9.03
N ASP A 72 6.45 -3.48 -10.24
CA ASP A 72 7.36 -4.51 -10.74
C ASP A 72 8.76 -4.41 -10.11
N VAL A 73 9.30 -5.53 -9.64
CA VAL A 73 10.62 -5.62 -9.02
C VAL A 73 11.49 -6.57 -9.83
N ASN A 74 12.76 -6.22 -9.96
CA ASN A 74 13.73 -6.98 -10.74
C ASN A 74 14.59 -7.90 -9.87
N GLU A 75 13.95 -8.91 -9.28
CA GLU A 75 14.63 -9.97 -8.51
C GLU A 75 15.39 -10.94 -9.45
N ARG A 76 16.29 -11.75 -8.90
CA ARG A 76 17.05 -12.77 -9.65
C ARG A 76 16.11 -13.83 -10.25
N GLU A 77 15.19 -14.35 -9.45
CA GLU A 77 14.25 -15.41 -9.82
C GLU A 77 13.01 -15.37 -8.92
N THR A 78 11.88 -15.79 -9.45
CA THR A 78 10.64 -16.01 -8.71
C THR A 78 10.37 -17.51 -8.63
N VAL A 79 10.01 -18.00 -7.45
CA VAL A 79 9.58 -19.39 -7.25
C VAL A 79 8.08 -19.49 -7.48
N SER A 80 7.67 -20.11 -8.58
CA SER A 80 6.25 -20.36 -8.88
C SER A 80 5.63 -21.38 -7.92
N ILE A 81 4.29 -21.40 -7.83
CA ILE A 81 3.57 -22.40 -7.03
C ILE A 81 3.96 -23.82 -7.45
N TYR A 82 4.02 -24.11 -8.75
CA TYR A 82 4.49 -25.39 -9.26
C TYR A 82 5.88 -25.76 -8.72
N GLN A 83 6.84 -24.84 -8.80
CA GLN A 83 8.19 -25.14 -8.31
C GLN A 83 8.22 -25.26 -6.78
N GLY A 84 7.49 -24.43 -6.06
CA GLY A 84 7.42 -24.48 -4.59
C GLY A 84 6.81 -25.79 -4.07
N MET A 85 5.75 -26.29 -4.72
CA MET A 85 5.14 -27.57 -4.39
C MET A 85 6.10 -28.73 -4.63
N LYS A 86 6.86 -28.72 -5.73
CA LYS A 86 7.93 -29.70 -5.98
C LYS A 86 9.05 -29.62 -4.94
N ASN A 87 9.48 -28.40 -4.57
CA ASN A 87 10.50 -28.20 -3.52
C ASN A 87 10.04 -28.75 -2.17
N ALA A 88 8.73 -28.74 -1.90
CA ALA A 88 8.14 -29.27 -0.68
C ALA A 88 7.94 -30.80 -0.70
N GLY A 89 8.21 -31.47 -1.82
CA GLY A 89 8.14 -32.92 -1.95
C GLY A 89 6.79 -33.45 -2.42
N PHE A 90 5.89 -32.60 -2.94
CA PHE A 90 4.64 -33.06 -3.55
C PHE A 90 4.88 -33.61 -4.96
N GLU A 91 4.10 -34.66 -5.35
CA GLU A 91 4.12 -35.23 -6.69
C GLU A 91 3.07 -34.54 -7.56
N ILE A 92 3.53 -33.78 -8.57
CA ILE A 92 2.63 -33.09 -9.50
C ILE A 92 2.31 -33.96 -10.69
N THR A 93 1.04 -34.36 -10.86
CA THR A 93 0.61 -35.30 -11.90
C THR A 93 0.22 -34.60 -13.21
N THR A 94 0.20 -33.26 -13.26
CA THR A 94 -0.24 -32.45 -14.40
C THR A 94 0.90 -31.68 -15.07
N GLU A 95 2.13 -32.21 -15.05
CA GLU A 95 3.30 -31.52 -15.63
C GLU A 95 3.14 -31.23 -17.13
N ASP A 96 2.48 -32.12 -17.88
CA ASP A 96 2.24 -31.92 -19.31
C ASP A 96 1.28 -30.74 -19.57
N TRP A 97 0.24 -30.59 -18.73
CA TRP A 97 -0.67 -29.47 -18.80
C TRP A 97 0.05 -28.15 -18.52
N ILE A 98 0.89 -28.12 -17.50
CA ILE A 98 1.68 -26.95 -17.11
C ILE A 98 2.63 -26.54 -18.24
N LYS A 99 3.30 -27.50 -18.88
CA LYS A 99 4.21 -27.24 -19.99
C LYS A 99 3.48 -26.64 -21.20
N ASP A 100 2.33 -27.21 -21.57
CA ASP A 100 1.50 -26.68 -22.67
C ASP A 100 1.05 -25.24 -22.38
N PHE A 101 0.68 -24.97 -21.14
CA PHE A 101 0.31 -23.61 -20.72
C PHE A 101 1.52 -22.65 -20.80
N ASP A 102 2.71 -23.06 -20.35
CA ASP A 102 3.91 -22.23 -20.41
C ASP A 102 4.29 -21.84 -21.83
N GLU A 103 4.14 -22.77 -22.79
CA GLU A 103 4.38 -22.48 -24.21
C GLU A 103 3.39 -21.43 -24.74
N LYS A 104 2.10 -21.54 -24.41
CA LYS A 104 1.06 -20.58 -24.78
C LYS A 104 1.28 -19.22 -24.13
N TYR A 105 1.63 -19.21 -22.86
CA TYR A 105 1.93 -17.98 -22.13
C TYR A 105 3.08 -17.21 -22.77
N GLN A 106 4.19 -17.90 -23.07
CA GLN A 106 5.36 -17.25 -23.67
C GLN A 106 5.04 -16.67 -25.06
N ALA A 107 4.26 -17.38 -25.87
CA ALA A 107 3.80 -16.89 -27.15
C ALA A 107 2.91 -15.65 -27.01
N ALA A 108 2.00 -15.64 -26.02
CA ALA A 108 1.13 -14.50 -25.74
C ALA A 108 1.94 -13.27 -25.25
N ARG A 109 2.96 -13.49 -24.41
CA ARG A 109 3.86 -12.42 -23.92
C ARG A 109 4.63 -11.75 -25.06
N TYR A 110 5.16 -12.52 -25.96
CA TYR A 110 5.86 -11.96 -27.13
C TYR A 110 4.89 -11.21 -28.06
N ALA A 111 3.70 -11.74 -28.31
CA ALA A 111 2.70 -11.05 -29.11
C ALA A 111 2.27 -9.71 -28.48
N TRP A 112 2.05 -9.68 -27.17
CA TRP A 112 1.73 -8.46 -26.45
C TRP A 112 2.89 -7.43 -26.46
N ARG A 113 4.14 -7.87 -26.26
CA ARG A 113 5.31 -7.00 -26.42
C ARG A 113 5.36 -6.37 -27.82
N ASP A 114 5.24 -7.21 -28.84
CA ASP A 114 5.29 -6.77 -30.24
C ASP A 114 4.14 -5.81 -30.59
N GLU A 115 2.95 -6.00 -30.01
CA GLU A 115 1.82 -5.08 -30.13
C GLU A 115 2.17 -3.71 -29.54
N ILE A 116 2.64 -3.64 -28.30
CA ILE A 116 3.03 -2.39 -27.62
C ILE A 116 4.10 -1.66 -28.44
N GLU A 117 5.15 -2.34 -28.87
CA GLU A 117 6.24 -1.72 -29.65
C GLU A 117 5.74 -1.21 -31.00
N ASN A 118 4.89 -1.96 -31.69
CA ASN A 118 4.33 -1.56 -32.98
C ASN A 118 3.37 -0.36 -32.86
N GLU A 119 2.53 -0.31 -31.84
CA GLU A 119 1.62 0.82 -31.61
C GLU A 119 2.40 2.08 -31.16
N ALA A 120 3.35 1.93 -30.22
CA ALA A 120 4.20 3.03 -29.77
C ALA A 120 5.02 3.64 -30.93
N ALA A 121 5.53 2.82 -31.86
CA ALA A 121 6.31 3.28 -33.00
C ALA A 121 5.50 4.16 -33.99
N LYS A 122 4.17 4.16 -33.92
CA LYS A 122 3.29 5.01 -34.75
C LYS A 122 3.14 6.43 -34.21
N LEU A 123 3.54 6.67 -32.98
CA LEU A 123 3.36 7.94 -32.28
C LEU A 123 4.56 8.86 -32.53
N GLU A 124 4.32 10.18 -32.59
CA GLU A 124 5.38 11.17 -32.86
C GLU A 124 6.41 11.20 -31.72
N ASP A 125 5.95 11.15 -30.47
CA ASP A 125 6.81 10.96 -29.30
C ASP A 125 6.86 9.48 -28.92
N GLN A 126 7.93 8.81 -29.31
CA GLN A 126 8.10 7.38 -29.09
C GLN A 126 8.29 6.99 -27.62
N VAL A 127 8.75 7.90 -26.77
CA VAL A 127 9.02 7.60 -25.35
C VAL A 127 7.76 7.73 -24.53
N SER A 128 7.08 8.88 -24.56
CA SER A 128 5.78 9.05 -23.90
C SER A 128 4.72 8.13 -24.52
N GLY A 129 4.79 7.94 -25.85
CA GLY A 129 3.93 7.03 -26.56
C GLY A 129 4.06 5.59 -26.12
N PHE A 130 5.29 5.11 -25.86
CA PHE A 130 5.50 3.76 -25.33
C PHE A 130 4.80 3.59 -23.97
N PHE A 131 5.00 4.53 -23.03
CA PHE A 131 4.38 4.44 -21.70
C PHE A 131 2.86 4.52 -21.77
N ASN A 132 2.31 5.36 -22.61
CA ASN A 132 0.86 5.46 -22.81
C ASN A 132 0.29 4.13 -23.31
N VAL A 133 0.86 3.56 -24.39
CA VAL A 133 0.42 2.28 -24.93
C VAL A 133 0.59 1.15 -23.92
N TYR A 134 1.75 1.10 -23.23
CA TYR A 134 2.03 0.10 -22.22
C TYR A 134 1.01 0.14 -21.07
N SER A 135 0.71 1.32 -20.52
CA SER A 135 -0.22 1.48 -19.41
C SER A 135 -1.67 1.15 -19.78
N THR A 136 -2.07 1.44 -21.03
CA THR A 136 -3.44 1.23 -21.51
C THR A 136 -3.68 -0.12 -22.20
N THR A 137 -2.64 -0.96 -22.33
CA THR A 137 -2.72 -2.29 -22.96
C THR A 137 -2.28 -3.37 -21.97
N PRO A 138 -3.08 -3.69 -20.96
CA PRO A 138 -2.72 -4.68 -19.94
C PRO A 138 -2.55 -6.07 -20.57
N PHE A 139 -1.54 -6.81 -20.10
CA PHE A 139 -1.36 -8.20 -20.50
C PHE A 139 -2.52 -9.06 -19.99
N ARG A 140 -3.19 -9.75 -20.89
CA ARG A 140 -4.25 -10.71 -20.53
C ARG A 140 -3.71 -12.13 -20.58
N MET A 141 -3.90 -12.86 -19.48
CA MET A 141 -3.48 -14.26 -19.39
C MET A 141 -4.20 -15.12 -20.43
N PRO A 142 -3.49 -15.96 -21.22
CA PRO A 142 -4.13 -16.90 -22.12
C PRO A 142 -4.87 -17.98 -21.32
N ALA A 143 -5.93 -18.53 -21.90
CA ALA A 143 -6.62 -19.68 -21.35
C ALA A 143 -5.71 -20.92 -21.30
N GLY A 144 -5.82 -21.72 -20.26
CA GLY A 144 -5.14 -23.03 -20.18
C GLY A 144 -5.72 -24.06 -21.17
N ALA A 145 -5.04 -25.19 -21.31
CA ALA A 145 -5.55 -26.33 -22.04
C ALA A 145 -6.79 -26.94 -21.33
N PRO A 146 -7.61 -27.73 -22.03
CA PRO A 146 -8.66 -28.53 -21.39
C PRO A 146 -8.10 -29.40 -20.28
N VAL A 147 -8.85 -29.57 -19.20
CA VAL A 147 -8.47 -30.39 -18.05
C VAL A 147 -8.57 -31.87 -18.42
N THR A 148 -7.60 -32.65 -17.97
CA THR A 148 -7.61 -34.11 -18.11
C THR A 148 -7.39 -34.75 -16.74
N GLN A 149 -8.22 -35.73 -16.41
CA GLN A 149 -8.12 -36.44 -15.13
C GLN A 149 -6.78 -37.24 -15.03
N THR A 150 -6.14 -37.13 -13.86
CA THR A 150 -4.97 -37.90 -13.49
C THR A 150 -5.25 -38.83 -12.31
N ASP A 151 -4.23 -39.53 -11.81
CA ASP A 151 -4.32 -40.36 -10.60
C ASP A 151 -4.04 -39.59 -9.30
N ALA A 152 -4.16 -38.26 -9.34
CA ALA A 152 -4.01 -37.38 -8.18
C ALA A 152 -5.13 -37.59 -7.16
N GLU A 153 -4.77 -37.47 -5.88
CA GLU A 153 -5.71 -37.52 -4.76
C GLU A 153 -6.49 -36.19 -4.59
N VAL A 154 -5.80 -35.07 -4.86
CA VAL A 154 -6.32 -33.71 -4.67
C VAL A 154 -6.05 -32.86 -5.92
N ALA A 155 -7.01 -32.06 -6.32
CA ALA A 155 -6.78 -31.01 -7.32
C ALA A 155 -6.60 -29.64 -6.65
N ILE A 156 -5.65 -28.86 -7.14
CA ILE A 156 -5.45 -27.46 -6.73
C ILE A 156 -5.61 -26.57 -7.97
N TYR A 157 -6.50 -25.59 -7.89
CA TYR A 157 -6.74 -24.62 -8.95
C TYR A 157 -6.27 -23.22 -8.51
N ILE A 158 -5.38 -22.60 -9.30
CA ILE A 158 -4.84 -21.28 -9.02
C ILE A 158 -5.50 -20.26 -9.95
N LEU A 159 -6.45 -19.49 -9.39
CA LEU A 159 -7.09 -18.37 -10.08
C LEU A 159 -6.20 -17.14 -10.01
N SER A 160 -5.79 -16.58 -11.15
CA SER A 160 -4.86 -15.45 -11.19
C SER A 160 -5.36 -14.29 -12.03
N ARG A 161 -5.08 -13.07 -11.56
CA ARG A 161 -5.32 -11.81 -12.26
C ARG A 161 -4.15 -10.88 -12.10
N VAL A 162 -3.75 -10.25 -13.19
CA VAL A 162 -2.78 -9.16 -13.16
C VAL A 162 -3.54 -7.86 -12.83
N ALA A 163 -2.97 -7.04 -11.98
CA ALA A 163 -3.41 -5.68 -11.69
C ALA A 163 -2.18 -4.77 -11.73
N GLY A 164 -2.38 -3.48 -11.93
CA GLY A 164 -1.24 -2.59 -12.05
C GLY A 164 -1.62 -1.12 -12.12
N GLU A 165 -0.59 -0.32 -12.25
CA GLU A 165 -0.65 1.12 -12.36
C GLU A 165 -1.14 1.55 -13.76
N GLY A 166 -1.97 2.60 -13.80
CA GLY A 166 -2.38 3.32 -15.01
C GLY A 166 -3.74 2.92 -15.58
N ALA A 167 -4.40 1.90 -15.04
CA ALA A 167 -5.76 1.53 -15.42
C ALA A 167 -6.50 0.86 -14.27
N ASP A 168 -7.79 1.14 -14.15
CA ASP A 168 -8.69 0.42 -13.25
C ASP A 168 -9.09 -0.93 -13.83
N ARG A 169 -9.49 -1.85 -12.96
CA ARG A 169 -10.02 -3.17 -13.30
C ARG A 169 -11.48 -3.04 -13.74
N PHE A 170 -11.96 -4.05 -14.47
CA PHE A 170 -13.29 -4.05 -15.06
C PHE A 170 -14.22 -5.06 -14.38
N ASP A 171 -15.48 -4.68 -14.24
CA ASP A 171 -16.60 -5.54 -13.84
C ASP A 171 -17.00 -6.48 -15.00
N GLU A 172 -16.05 -7.28 -15.48
CA GLU A 172 -16.21 -8.17 -16.63
C GLU A 172 -15.52 -9.53 -16.46
N ALA A 173 -15.84 -10.46 -17.39
CA ALA A 173 -15.22 -11.77 -17.45
C ALA A 173 -13.71 -11.67 -17.82
N GLY A 174 -12.87 -12.37 -17.07
CA GLY A 174 -11.42 -12.36 -17.25
C GLY A 174 -10.72 -11.31 -16.39
N ASP A 175 -11.47 -10.46 -15.71
CA ASP A 175 -10.96 -9.56 -14.68
C ASP A 175 -11.66 -9.81 -13.33
N TYR A 176 -12.79 -9.16 -13.03
CA TYR A 176 -13.51 -9.43 -11.78
C TYR A 176 -14.14 -10.81 -11.79
N TYR A 177 -14.82 -11.19 -12.87
CA TYR A 177 -15.46 -12.51 -13.01
C TYR A 177 -14.59 -13.53 -13.74
N LEU A 178 -14.93 -14.82 -13.57
CA LEU A 178 -14.35 -15.92 -14.34
C LEU A 178 -14.74 -15.82 -15.82
N THR A 179 -13.79 -16.16 -16.71
CA THR A 179 -14.12 -16.42 -18.12
C THR A 179 -14.90 -17.71 -18.29
N GLU A 180 -15.53 -17.92 -19.44
CA GLU A 180 -16.24 -19.15 -19.74
C GLU A 180 -15.30 -20.38 -19.76
N GLU A 181 -14.05 -20.20 -20.18
CA GLU A 181 -13.01 -21.21 -20.13
C GLU A 181 -12.63 -21.58 -18.69
N GLU A 182 -12.46 -20.58 -17.81
CA GLU A 182 -12.16 -20.81 -16.39
C GLU A 182 -13.31 -21.50 -15.67
N LYS A 183 -14.56 -21.09 -15.92
CA LYS A 183 -15.76 -21.76 -15.41
C LYS A 183 -15.80 -23.23 -15.85
N LYS A 184 -15.52 -23.49 -17.14
CA LYS A 184 -15.47 -24.85 -17.67
C LYS A 184 -14.36 -25.67 -17.04
N GLN A 185 -13.15 -25.11 -16.90
CA GLN A 185 -12.02 -25.82 -16.27
C GLN A 185 -12.37 -26.17 -14.81
N LEU A 186 -12.92 -25.23 -14.05
CA LEU A 186 -13.31 -25.46 -12.66
C LEU A 186 -14.41 -26.52 -12.55
N ALA A 187 -15.42 -26.46 -13.42
CA ALA A 187 -16.47 -27.50 -13.50
C ALA A 187 -15.88 -28.89 -13.81
N ASP A 188 -14.99 -28.96 -14.80
CA ASP A 188 -14.31 -30.22 -15.17
C ASP A 188 -13.49 -30.75 -13.99
N ILE A 189 -12.70 -29.89 -13.31
CA ILE A 189 -11.93 -30.26 -12.12
C ILE A 189 -12.84 -30.77 -11.00
N CYS A 190 -13.89 -30.06 -10.66
CA CYS A 190 -14.82 -30.45 -9.62
C CYS A 190 -15.59 -31.74 -9.95
N SER A 191 -15.76 -32.07 -11.23
CA SER A 191 -16.37 -33.33 -11.68
C SER A 191 -15.41 -34.53 -11.64
N MET A 192 -14.09 -34.29 -11.79
CA MET A 192 -13.07 -35.34 -11.92
C MET A 192 -12.41 -35.69 -10.60
N TYR A 193 -12.35 -34.75 -9.65
CA TYR A 193 -11.65 -34.91 -8.37
C TYR A 193 -12.64 -34.80 -7.21
N GLU A 194 -12.47 -35.67 -6.21
CA GLU A 194 -13.29 -35.64 -5.00
C GLU A 194 -12.93 -34.46 -4.10
N HIS A 195 -11.65 -34.10 -4.06
CA HIS A 195 -11.08 -33.07 -3.19
C HIS A 195 -10.46 -31.93 -4.04
N VAL A 196 -10.97 -30.73 -3.87
CA VAL A 196 -10.50 -29.55 -4.61
C VAL A 196 -10.11 -28.42 -3.65
N ILE A 197 -8.99 -27.80 -3.92
CA ILE A 197 -8.48 -26.61 -3.24
C ILE A 197 -8.38 -25.48 -4.27
N VAL A 198 -8.82 -24.28 -3.91
CA VAL A 198 -8.69 -23.09 -4.75
C VAL A 198 -7.80 -22.06 -4.06
N ALA A 199 -6.88 -21.46 -4.81
CA ALA A 199 -6.09 -20.33 -4.36
C ALA A 199 -6.29 -19.13 -5.30
N VAL A 200 -6.53 -17.96 -4.70
CA VAL A 200 -6.79 -16.69 -5.40
C VAL A 200 -5.52 -15.86 -5.40
N ASN A 201 -4.88 -15.77 -6.57
CA ASN A 201 -3.63 -15.04 -6.84
C ASN A 201 -3.95 -13.79 -7.67
N THR A 202 -4.56 -12.78 -7.02
CA THR A 202 -5.06 -11.57 -7.69
C THR A 202 -4.62 -10.32 -6.95
N GLY A 203 -4.37 -9.22 -7.66
CA GLY A 203 -3.98 -7.94 -7.07
C GLY A 203 -5.13 -7.17 -6.39
N GLY A 204 -6.35 -7.64 -6.51
CA GLY A 204 -7.55 -7.12 -5.84
C GLY A 204 -8.58 -8.23 -5.70
N LEU A 205 -9.71 -7.98 -5.04
CA LEU A 205 -10.78 -8.95 -4.88
C LEU A 205 -11.38 -9.33 -6.24
N ALA A 206 -11.91 -10.56 -6.35
CA ALA A 206 -12.56 -11.10 -7.54
C ALA A 206 -13.86 -11.82 -7.16
N ASP A 207 -14.69 -12.16 -8.13
CA ASP A 207 -15.91 -12.92 -7.87
C ASP A 207 -15.60 -14.34 -7.36
N LEU A 208 -16.29 -14.73 -6.31
CA LEU A 208 -16.24 -16.07 -5.71
C LEU A 208 -17.58 -16.79 -5.74
N SER A 209 -18.50 -16.41 -6.62
CA SER A 209 -19.83 -17.02 -6.71
C SER A 209 -19.77 -18.52 -7.02
N PHE A 210 -18.74 -18.98 -7.72
CA PHE A 210 -18.50 -20.40 -8.00
C PHE A 210 -18.37 -21.27 -6.73
N MET A 211 -18.00 -20.69 -5.58
CA MET A 211 -17.93 -21.40 -4.29
C MET A 211 -19.30 -21.95 -3.84
N ASP A 212 -20.40 -21.36 -4.32
CA ASP A 212 -21.74 -21.80 -4.01
C ASP A 212 -22.21 -22.95 -4.93
N GLU A 213 -21.49 -23.18 -6.04
CA GLU A 213 -21.82 -24.20 -7.04
C GLU A 213 -21.17 -25.55 -6.76
N TYR A 214 -19.96 -25.55 -6.15
CA TYR A 214 -19.14 -26.75 -6.00
C TYR A 214 -18.85 -27.06 -4.52
N VAL A 215 -19.56 -28.05 -3.99
CA VAL A 215 -19.45 -28.46 -2.58
C VAL A 215 -18.10 -29.15 -2.26
N ASN A 216 -17.42 -29.70 -3.27
CA ASN A 216 -16.14 -30.36 -3.10
C ASN A 216 -14.92 -29.44 -3.24
N ILE A 217 -15.14 -28.12 -3.31
CA ILE A 217 -14.08 -27.15 -3.02
C ILE A 217 -13.97 -27.05 -1.50
N GLU A 218 -13.08 -27.84 -0.91
CA GLU A 218 -12.96 -28.01 0.54
C GLU A 218 -12.04 -27.00 1.20
N ALA A 219 -11.17 -26.33 0.43
CA ALA A 219 -10.33 -25.24 0.93
C ALA A 219 -10.24 -24.09 -0.08
N LEU A 220 -10.17 -22.85 0.48
CA LEU A 220 -9.97 -21.61 -0.28
C LEU A 220 -8.93 -20.76 0.43
N LEU A 221 -7.95 -20.27 -0.32
CA LEU A 221 -6.90 -19.37 0.16
C LEU A 221 -6.87 -18.08 -0.66
N GLN A 222 -6.79 -16.94 0.03
CA GLN A 222 -6.42 -15.66 -0.58
C GLN A 222 -4.90 -15.51 -0.46
N ILE A 223 -4.18 -15.55 -1.58
CA ILE A 223 -2.72 -15.46 -1.59
C ILE A 223 -2.20 -14.15 -2.18
N VAL A 224 -3.07 -13.31 -2.68
CA VAL A 224 -2.79 -12.02 -3.33
C VAL A 224 -1.62 -12.14 -4.32
N GLN A 225 -0.55 -11.35 -4.16
CA GLN A 225 0.67 -11.38 -4.98
C GLN A 225 1.89 -11.49 -4.04
N PRO A 226 2.44 -12.71 -3.85
CA PRO A 226 3.28 -13.02 -2.69
C PRO A 226 4.79 -12.75 -2.86
N GLY A 227 5.21 -12.00 -3.89
CA GLY A 227 6.62 -11.73 -4.12
C GLY A 227 7.41 -12.93 -4.67
N MET A 228 8.74 -12.86 -4.57
CA MET A 228 9.65 -13.82 -5.21
C MET A 228 9.59 -15.25 -4.63
N GLU A 229 9.14 -15.42 -3.39
CA GLU A 229 9.06 -16.72 -2.71
C GLU A 229 7.64 -17.31 -2.68
N ALA A 230 6.75 -16.81 -3.54
CA ALA A 230 5.34 -17.17 -3.62
C ALA A 230 5.08 -18.69 -3.51
N GLY A 231 5.73 -19.49 -4.34
CA GLY A 231 5.51 -20.93 -4.38
C GLY A 231 6.01 -21.66 -3.14
N ASN A 232 7.17 -21.27 -2.59
CA ASN A 232 7.68 -21.88 -1.36
C ASN A 232 6.78 -21.52 -0.17
N ALA A 233 6.33 -20.27 -0.05
CA ALA A 233 5.42 -19.83 1.00
C ALA A 233 4.06 -20.54 0.92
N PHE A 234 3.50 -20.68 -0.29
CA PHE A 234 2.27 -21.43 -0.53
C PHE A 234 2.42 -22.90 -0.11
N ALA A 235 3.51 -23.55 -0.51
CA ALA A 235 3.79 -24.93 -0.15
C ALA A 235 3.97 -25.12 1.38
N ASP A 236 4.52 -24.12 2.09
CA ASP A 236 4.61 -24.15 3.56
C ASP A 236 3.23 -24.16 4.22
N ILE A 237 2.30 -23.34 3.69
CA ILE A 237 0.90 -23.35 4.16
C ILE A 237 0.25 -24.70 3.82
N ILE A 238 0.28 -25.14 2.57
CA ILE A 238 -0.38 -26.37 2.13
C ILE A 238 0.11 -27.62 2.90
N SER A 239 1.40 -27.68 3.23
CA SER A 239 1.99 -28.80 3.98
C SER A 239 1.88 -28.69 5.50
N GLY A 240 1.40 -27.57 6.03
CA GLY A 240 1.35 -27.30 7.47
C GLY A 240 2.70 -27.03 8.12
N ARG A 241 3.75 -26.74 7.34
CA ARG A 241 5.04 -26.25 7.87
C ARG A 241 4.89 -24.89 8.52
N VAL A 242 3.96 -24.08 7.99
CA VAL A 242 3.50 -22.83 8.57
C VAL A 242 1.99 -22.89 8.78
N THR A 243 1.55 -22.57 9.97
CA THR A 243 0.12 -22.47 10.30
C THR A 243 -0.40 -21.12 9.80
N PRO A 244 -1.50 -21.06 9.02
CA PRO A 244 -2.10 -19.81 8.57
C PRO A 244 -2.42 -18.89 9.75
N SER A 245 -2.07 -17.61 9.60
CA SER A 245 -2.35 -16.57 10.60
C SER A 245 -2.70 -15.22 9.98
N GLY A 246 -2.80 -15.17 8.65
CA GLY A 246 -3.24 -14.01 7.90
C GLY A 246 -4.72 -13.72 8.13
N LYS A 247 -5.08 -12.43 8.13
CA LYS A 247 -6.46 -11.95 8.27
C LYS A 247 -6.80 -10.97 7.16
N MET A 248 -8.02 -11.01 6.64
CA MET A 248 -8.50 -10.08 5.62
C MET A 248 -8.38 -8.62 6.08
N THR A 249 -7.93 -7.76 5.19
CA THR A 249 -7.88 -6.31 5.40
C THR A 249 -8.95 -5.58 4.59
N ASP A 250 -9.81 -6.35 3.94
CA ASP A 250 -10.90 -5.90 3.09
C ASP A 250 -12.14 -6.76 3.31
N SER A 251 -13.31 -6.16 3.15
CA SER A 251 -14.59 -6.84 3.13
C SER A 251 -14.84 -7.41 1.74
N TRP A 252 -15.03 -8.73 1.64
CA TRP A 252 -15.35 -9.40 0.39
C TRP A 252 -16.85 -9.53 0.23
N ALA A 253 -17.46 -8.71 -0.58
CA ALA A 253 -18.89 -8.73 -0.85
C ALA A 253 -19.35 -10.07 -1.45
N VAL A 254 -20.63 -10.39 -1.32
CA VAL A 254 -21.22 -11.59 -1.96
C VAL A 254 -21.22 -11.42 -3.48
N LYS A 255 -21.47 -10.21 -3.97
CA LYS A 255 -21.43 -9.81 -5.39
C LYS A 255 -20.95 -8.38 -5.52
N TYR A 256 -20.46 -8.00 -6.70
CA TYR A 256 -19.90 -6.67 -6.94
C TYR A 256 -20.89 -5.53 -6.66
N GLU A 257 -22.15 -5.70 -7.03
CA GLU A 257 -23.19 -4.69 -6.83
C GLU A 257 -23.51 -4.39 -5.36
N ASP A 258 -23.04 -5.21 -4.43
CA ASP A 258 -23.18 -4.94 -3.00
C ASP A 258 -22.22 -3.88 -2.46
N TYR A 259 -21.17 -3.50 -3.21
CA TYR A 259 -20.33 -2.37 -2.85
C TYR A 259 -21.06 -1.04 -3.05
N PRO A 260 -20.98 -0.09 -2.09
CA PRO A 260 -21.81 1.13 -2.10
C PRO A 260 -21.58 2.01 -3.33
N ASN A 261 -20.39 1.96 -3.92
CA ASN A 261 -19.98 2.74 -5.09
C ASN A 261 -19.84 1.90 -6.36
N SER A 262 -20.37 0.68 -6.41
CA SER A 262 -20.23 -0.24 -7.55
C SER A 262 -20.69 0.36 -8.89
N LYS A 263 -21.71 1.22 -8.88
CA LYS A 263 -22.28 1.83 -10.09
C LYS A 263 -21.65 3.15 -10.50
N THR A 264 -20.90 3.77 -9.59
CA THR A 264 -20.37 5.13 -9.77
C THR A 264 -18.84 5.18 -9.84
N PHE A 265 -18.18 4.11 -9.45
CA PHE A 265 -16.72 4.04 -9.42
C PHE A 265 -16.15 4.12 -10.84
N SER A 266 -15.24 5.11 -11.04
CA SER A 266 -14.44 5.25 -12.26
C SER A 266 -15.29 5.16 -13.54
N HIS A 267 -14.91 4.36 -14.52
CA HIS A 267 -15.59 4.21 -15.80
C HIS A 267 -17.00 3.59 -15.73
N ASN A 268 -17.43 3.02 -14.59
CA ASN A 268 -18.73 2.35 -14.45
C ASN A 268 -19.93 3.26 -14.71
N ASN A 269 -19.81 4.57 -14.45
CA ASN A 269 -20.83 5.56 -14.76
C ASN A 269 -20.56 6.35 -16.06
N GLY A 270 -19.44 6.07 -16.74
CA GLY A 270 -18.99 6.79 -17.93
C GLY A 270 -18.37 8.17 -17.66
N ASN A 271 -18.09 8.50 -16.37
CA ASN A 271 -17.45 9.75 -15.97
C ASN A 271 -16.19 9.45 -15.18
N VAL A 272 -15.04 9.59 -15.81
CA VAL A 272 -13.72 9.43 -15.17
C VAL A 272 -13.09 10.76 -14.73
N ASP A 273 -13.76 11.88 -15.01
CA ASP A 273 -13.24 13.22 -14.70
C ASP A 273 -13.58 13.66 -13.27
N LYS A 274 -14.70 13.16 -12.73
CA LYS A 274 -15.14 13.47 -11.35
C LYS A 274 -15.58 12.20 -10.64
N GLU A 275 -14.91 11.93 -9.55
CA GLU A 275 -15.26 10.80 -8.68
C GLU A 275 -15.94 11.33 -7.41
N TYR A 276 -17.25 11.05 -7.27
CA TYR A 276 -18.04 11.49 -6.12
C TYR A 276 -18.00 10.45 -5.00
N TYR A 277 -17.52 10.84 -3.85
CA TYR A 277 -17.39 9.97 -2.66
C TYR A 277 -18.73 9.93 -1.88
N THR A 278 -19.78 9.53 -2.57
CA THR A 278 -21.16 9.53 -2.04
C THR A 278 -21.40 8.56 -0.88
N GLU A 279 -20.56 7.55 -0.74
CA GLU A 279 -20.60 6.65 0.41
C GLU A 279 -20.11 7.31 1.72
N GLY A 280 -19.42 8.45 1.64
CA GLY A 280 -18.93 9.19 2.80
C GLY A 280 -18.04 8.31 3.69
N LEU A 281 -18.36 8.22 4.97
CA LEU A 281 -17.61 7.39 5.94
C LEU A 281 -17.77 5.88 5.72
N TYR A 282 -18.73 5.48 4.89
CA TYR A 282 -19.13 4.08 4.76
C TYR A 282 -18.33 3.35 3.69
N VAL A 283 -17.01 3.23 3.92
CA VAL A 283 -16.07 2.48 3.11
C VAL A 283 -15.83 1.10 3.74
N GLY A 284 -15.81 0.05 2.91
CA GLY A 284 -15.53 -1.30 3.35
C GLY A 284 -16.44 -1.78 4.48
N TYR A 285 -15.89 -2.40 5.52
CA TYR A 285 -16.67 -2.96 6.63
C TYR A 285 -17.55 -1.91 7.33
N ARG A 286 -17.16 -0.62 7.30
CA ARG A 286 -18.00 0.45 7.87
C ARG A 286 -19.35 0.51 7.20
N TYR A 287 -19.40 0.27 5.89
CA TYR A 287 -20.64 0.14 5.14
C TYR A 287 -21.37 -1.16 5.49
N PHE A 288 -20.72 -2.30 5.28
CA PHE A 288 -21.37 -3.60 5.42
C PHE A 288 -21.95 -3.82 6.81
N ASP A 289 -21.22 -3.45 7.86
CA ASP A 289 -21.63 -3.56 9.26
C ASP A 289 -22.72 -2.55 9.66
N SER A 290 -22.64 -1.32 9.13
CA SER A 290 -23.62 -0.26 9.46
C SER A 290 -24.97 -0.48 8.81
N PHE A 291 -24.99 -1.00 7.58
CA PHE A 291 -26.22 -1.22 6.80
C PHE A 291 -26.73 -2.67 6.84
N ASP A 292 -26.07 -3.54 7.60
CA ASP A 292 -26.40 -4.97 7.72
C ASP A 292 -26.38 -5.68 6.34
N VAL A 293 -25.44 -5.30 5.47
CA VAL A 293 -25.23 -5.94 4.16
C VAL A 293 -24.34 -7.17 4.34
N PRO A 294 -24.77 -8.36 3.90
CA PRO A 294 -23.96 -9.55 4.08
C PRO A 294 -22.69 -9.52 3.24
N VAL A 295 -21.63 -10.08 3.78
CA VAL A 295 -20.34 -10.27 3.10
C VAL A 295 -20.04 -11.76 2.94
N ARG A 296 -19.25 -12.12 1.96
CA ARG A 296 -18.75 -13.50 1.82
C ARG A 296 -17.66 -13.78 2.85
N TYR A 297 -16.73 -12.85 3.02
CA TYR A 297 -15.70 -12.86 4.07
C TYR A 297 -15.53 -11.44 4.61
N GLY A 298 -15.66 -11.30 5.93
CA GLY A 298 -15.62 -10.01 6.59
C GLY A 298 -14.21 -9.52 6.90
N PHE A 299 -14.10 -8.25 7.23
CA PHE A 299 -12.88 -7.61 7.68
C PHE A 299 -12.30 -8.31 8.93
N GLY A 300 -11.00 -8.56 8.92
CA GLY A 300 -10.29 -9.26 9.99
C GLY A 300 -10.46 -10.78 10.00
N TYR A 301 -11.25 -11.35 9.08
CA TYR A 301 -11.50 -12.79 9.02
C TYR A 301 -10.26 -13.56 8.49
N GLY A 302 -10.07 -14.78 9.02
CA GLY A 302 -9.08 -15.74 8.55
C GLY A 302 -9.00 -16.94 9.49
N LEU A 303 -8.91 -18.14 8.91
CA LEU A 303 -8.82 -19.40 9.63
C LEU A 303 -7.37 -19.79 9.94
N SER A 304 -7.20 -20.74 10.82
CA SER A 304 -5.92 -21.32 11.20
C SER A 304 -6.02 -22.85 11.24
N TYR A 305 -4.88 -23.55 11.35
CA TYR A 305 -4.86 -25.01 11.62
C TYR A 305 -5.00 -25.33 13.12
N THR A 306 -5.03 -24.30 13.94
CA THR A 306 -5.29 -24.41 15.39
C THR A 306 -6.40 -23.47 15.80
N THR A 307 -6.79 -23.53 17.07
CA THR A 307 -7.83 -22.68 17.65
C THR A 307 -7.27 -21.82 18.77
N PHE A 308 -7.87 -20.65 18.97
CA PHE A 308 -7.46 -19.74 20.02
C PHE A 308 -8.66 -19.27 20.85
N GLU A 309 -8.40 -18.97 22.12
CA GLU A 309 -9.32 -18.27 23.01
C GLU A 309 -8.66 -17.01 23.52
N THR A 310 -9.29 -15.84 23.30
CA THR A 310 -8.83 -14.56 23.84
C THR A 310 -9.76 -14.12 24.97
N LYS A 311 -9.18 -13.85 26.15
CA LYS A 311 -9.88 -13.35 27.33
C LYS A 311 -9.46 -11.93 27.63
N VAL A 312 -10.40 -11.04 27.90
CA VAL A 312 -10.12 -9.72 28.45
C VAL A 312 -9.88 -9.90 29.95
N LEU A 313 -8.70 -9.49 30.40
CA LEU A 313 -8.30 -9.58 31.82
C LEU A 313 -8.70 -8.32 32.58
N SER A 314 -8.50 -7.15 31.95
CA SER A 314 -8.88 -5.86 32.52
C SER A 314 -9.14 -4.83 31.40
N THR A 315 -9.99 -3.85 31.73
CA THR A 315 -10.19 -2.66 30.90
C THR A 315 -10.26 -1.46 31.83
N VAL A 316 -9.32 -0.52 31.66
CA VAL A 316 -9.19 0.66 32.53
C VAL A 316 -8.95 1.92 31.72
N LEU A 317 -9.44 3.06 32.22
CA LEU A 317 -9.08 4.38 31.70
C LEU A 317 -7.85 4.89 32.46
N LYS A 318 -6.78 5.18 31.76
CA LYS A 318 -5.52 5.66 32.32
C LYS A 318 -4.87 6.66 31.36
N ASP A 319 -4.46 7.81 31.85
CA ASP A 319 -3.74 8.85 31.09
C ASP A 319 -4.45 9.20 29.78
N ASN A 320 -5.77 9.40 29.82
CA ASN A 320 -6.63 9.63 28.67
C ASN A 320 -6.58 8.57 27.56
N LYS A 321 -6.27 7.31 27.94
CA LYS A 321 -6.32 6.14 27.07
C LYS A 321 -7.14 5.03 27.73
N ILE A 322 -7.88 4.29 26.93
CA ILE A 322 -8.45 3.01 27.35
C ILE A 322 -7.36 1.95 27.18
N VAL A 323 -7.00 1.28 28.25
CA VAL A 323 -6.02 0.20 28.27
C VAL A 323 -6.76 -1.12 28.43
N VAL A 324 -6.65 -2.00 27.45
CA VAL A 324 -7.26 -3.33 27.44
C VAL A 324 -6.14 -4.37 27.57
N GLU A 325 -6.16 -5.12 28.68
CA GLU A 325 -5.27 -6.27 28.84
C GLU A 325 -6.00 -7.54 28.43
N THR A 326 -5.38 -8.32 27.56
CA THR A 326 -5.92 -9.61 27.08
C THR A 326 -4.94 -10.74 27.34
N GLU A 327 -5.46 -11.96 27.38
CA GLU A 327 -4.68 -13.19 27.33
C GLU A 327 -5.22 -14.08 26.22
N THR A 328 -4.37 -14.40 25.24
CA THR A 328 -4.70 -15.30 24.14
C THR A 328 -4.00 -16.62 24.34
N ILE A 329 -4.74 -17.73 24.36
CA ILE A 329 -4.24 -19.09 24.50
C ILE A 329 -4.50 -19.89 23.22
N ASN A 330 -3.51 -20.63 22.76
CA ASN A 330 -3.70 -21.66 21.74
C ASN A 330 -4.41 -22.88 22.37
N THR A 331 -5.67 -23.09 22.01
CA THR A 331 -6.52 -24.15 22.56
C THR A 331 -6.50 -25.45 21.71
N GLY A 332 -5.80 -25.45 20.60
CA GLY A 332 -5.59 -26.64 19.79
C GLY A 332 -4.61 -27.61 20.44
N ASP A 333 -4.46 -28.78 19.84
CA ASP A 333 -3.63 -29.88 20.38
C ASP A 333 -2.44 -30.26 19.50
N THR A 334 -2.35 -29.73 18.27
CA THR A 334 -1.39 -30.19 17.26
C THR A 334 -0.48 -29.09 16.75
N TYR A 335 -1.02 -27.94 16.37
CA TYR A 335 -0.27 -26.92 15.63
C TYR A 335 0.05 -25.71 16.51
N SER A 336 1.28 -25.20 16.41
CA SER A 336 1.62 -23.87 16.89
C SER A 336 1.09 -22.83 15.93
N GLY A 337 0.64 -21.69 16.43
CA GLY A 337 0.10 -20.63 15.57
C GLY A 337 0.17 -19.26 16.22
N LYS A 338 -0.16 -18.22 15.45
CA LYS A 338 -0.28 -16.83 15.89
C LYS A 338 -1.75 -16.40 15.75
N GLU A 339 -2.21 -15.50 16.62
CA GLU A 339 -3.55 -14.93 16.55
C GLU A 339 -3.51 -13.40 16.60
N VAL A 340 -4.46 -12.75 15.92
CA VAL A 340 -4.63 -11.30 15.93
C VAL A 340 -5.74 -10.91 16.90
N VAL A 341 -5.46 -10.04 17.86
CA VAL A 341 -6.48 -9.42 18.71
C VAL A 341 -6.86 -8.08 18.12
N GLN A 342 -8.15 -7.90 17.87
CA GLN A 342 -8.72 -6.70 17.25
C GLN A 342 -9.67 -6.04 18.25
N LEU A 343 -9.52 -4.73 18.45
CA LEU A 343 -10.43 -3.91 19.25
C LEU A 343 -11.22 -2.98 18.35
N TYR A 344 -12.54 -2.97 18.53
CA TYR A 344 -13.44 -2.07 17.83
C TYR A 344 -14.16 -1.17 18.83
N ALA A 345 -14.70 -0.06 18.34
CA ALA A 345 -15.53 0.84 19.12
C ALA A 345 -16.83 1.16 18.38
N THR A 346 -17.94 1.13 19.11
CA THR A 346 -19.21 1.75 18.72
C THR A 346 -19.31 3.07 19.46
N CYS A 347 -19.38 4.18 18.70
CA CYS A 347 -19.52 5.51 19.28
C CYS A 347 -21.00 5.86 19.54
N PRO A 348 -21.30 6.76 20.49
CA PRO A 348 -22.69 7.12 20.80
C PRO A 348 -23.37 7.86 19.64
N GLU A 349 -24.69 7.73 19.53
CA GLU A 349 -25.50 8.59 18.69
C GLU A 349 -25.43 10.03 19.22
N GLY A 350 -25.25 11.00 18.33
CA GLY A 350 -25.10 12.39 18.66
C GLY A 350 -25.52 13.31 17.52
N LYS A 351 -24.90 14.46 17.39
CA LYS A 351 -25.14 15.41 16.28
C LYS A 351 -24.54 14.91 14.97
N LEU A 352 -23.43 14.17 15.08
CA LEU A 352 -22.68 13.61 13.95
C LEU A 352 -23.12 12.17 13.73
N GLU A 353 -23.39 11.83 12.48
CA GLU A 353 -23.60 10.44 12.08
C GLU A 353 -22.29 9.64 12.21
N LYS A 354 -22.37 8.36 12.52
CA LYS A 354 -21.19 7.50 12.70
C LYS A 354 -21.48 6.09 12.16
N GLU A 355 -20.44 5.44 11.74
CA GLU A 355 -20.45 4.00 11.45
C GLU A 355 -20.75 3.20 12.74
N TYR A 356 -21.31 2.00 12.57
CA TYR A 356 -21.68 1.18 13.71
C TYR A 356 -20.50 0.71 14.54
N ARG A 357 -19.41 0.25 13.88
CA ARG A 357 -18.13 -0.08 14.52
C ARG A 357 -16.96 0.46 13.71
N ARG A 358 -15.91 0.87 14.40
CA ARG A 358 -14.60 1.20 13.82
C ARG A 358 -13.50 0.45 14.54
N LEU A 359 -12.47 0.02 13.80
CA LEU A 359 -11.25 -0.53 14.38
C LEU A 359 -10.49 0.58 15.12
N VAL A 360 -10.08 0.31 16.37
CA VAL A 360 -9.41 1.30 17.22
C VAL A 360 -8.05 0.85 17.73
N ALA A 361 -7.78 -0.45 17.76
CA ALA A 361 -6.46 -1.02 18.02
C ALA A 361 -6.40 -2.46 17.54
N PHE A 362 -5.21 -2.96 17.28
CA PHE A 362 -4.92 -4.37 17.04
C PHE A 362 -3.49 -4.71 17.45
N ASP A 363 -3.25 -5.99 17.71
CA ASP A 363 -1.92 -6.55 17.92
C ASP A 363 -1.94 -8.04 17.60
N LYS A 364 -0.77 -8.63 17.32
CA LYS A 364 -0.61 -10.05 16.97
C LYS A 364 0.29 -10.76 17.98
N THR A 365 -0.11 -11.95 18.40
CA THR A 365 0.71 -12.78 19.31
C THR A 365 1.99 -13.26 18.66
N GLY A 366 2.97 -13.60 19.46
CA GLY A 366 4.05 -14.49 19.05
C GLY A 366 3.51 -15.88 18.65
N LEU A 367 4.43 -16.77 18.25
CA LEU A 367 4.07 -18.17 17.93
C LEU A 367 3.76 -18.93 19.22
N LEU A 368 2.51 -19.33 19.40
CA LEU A 368 2.02 -20.05 20.58
C LEU A 368 1.93 -21.56 20.28
N ALA A 369 2.64 -22.37 21.04
CA ALA A 369 2.46 -23.81 21.02
C ALA A 369 1.10 -24.22 21.63
N PRO A 370 0.59 -25.45 21.35
CA PRO A 370 -0.60 -25.97 22.01
C PRO A 370 -0.58 -25.78 23.54
N GLY A 371 -1.62 -25.15 24.07
CA GLY A 371 -1.75 -24.83 25.51
C GLY A 371 -0.92 -23.64 25.99
N GLN A 372 -0.10 -23.03 25.16
CA GLN A 372 0.65 -21.81 25.52
C GLN A 372 -0.26 -20.58 25.41
N SER A 373 -0.06 -19.60 26.30
CA SER A 373 -0.75 -18.30 26.25
C SER A 373 0.23 -17.13 26.24
N GLU A 374 -0.26 -16.00 25.75
CA GLU A 374 0.42 -14.71 25.76
C GLU A 374 -0.52 -13.61 26.25
N LYS A 375 0.02 -12.69 27.05
CA LYS A 375 -0.69 -11.50 27.50
C LYS A 375 -0.27 -10.32 26.66
N MET A 376 -1.26 -9.58 26.18
CA MET A 376 -1.06 -8.38 25.40
C MET A 376 -1.76 -7.18 26.05
N THR A 377 -1.21 -6.00 25.85
CA THR A 377 -1.78 -4.73 26.31
C THR A 377 -2.04 -3.86 25.09
N LEU A 378 -3.31 -3.61 24.79
CA LEU A 378 -3.72 -2.74 23.70
C LEU A 378 -4.20 -1.41 24.27
N GLU A 379 -3.79 -0.30 23.67
CA GLU A 379 -4.17 1.06 24.07
C GLU A 379 -5.03 1.71 23.00
N ILE A 380 -6.14 2.32 23.43
CA ILE A 380 -7.02 3.13 22.59
C ILE A 380 -6.91 4.57 23.08
N ALA A 381 -6.22 5.41 22.34
CA ALA A 381 -6.18 6.84 22.59
C ALA A 381 -7.52 7.50 22.26
N LEU A 382 -7.92 8.56 22.97
CA LEU A 382 -9.23 9.18 22.80
C LEU A 382 -9.46 9.77 21.40
N ASP A 383 -8.39 10.16 20.69
CA ASP A 383 -8.46 10.62 19.30
C ASP A 383 -9.03 9.56 18.34
N LYS A 384 -8.85 8.26 18.65
CA LYS A 384 -9.41 7.15 17.85
C LYS A 384 -10.94 7.03 17.97
N LEU A 385 -11.52 7.68 18.99
CA LEU A 385 -12.95 7.70 19.26
C LEU A 385 -13.65 8.97 18.75
N THR A 386 -12.88 9.96 18.24
CA THR A 386 -13.40 11.23 17.76
C THR A 386 -14.08 11.12 16.41
N SER A 387 -14.95 12.09 16.12
CA SER A 387 -15.47 12.38 14.78
C SER A 387 -15.16 13.83 14.44
N TYR A 388 -14.99 14.16 13.15
CA TYR A 388 -14.73 15.52 12.72
C TYR A 388 -16.03 16.30 12.50
N SER A 389 -16.12 17.47 13.12
CA SER A 389 -17.21 18.43 12.94
C SER A 389 -16.77 19.54 12.01
N GLU A 390 -17.27 19.57 10.78
CA GLU A 390 -16.99 20.66 9.82
C GLU A 390 -17.54 21.99 10.33
N ALA A 391 -18.72 21.96 10.98
CA ALA A 391 -19.35 23.16 11.54
C ALA A 391 -18.54 23.79 12.66
N GLU A 392 -17.85 22.98 13.45
CA GLU A 392 -17.00 23.43 14.54
C GLU A 392 -15.51 23.49 14.13
N ALA A 393 -15.14 23.06 12.93
CA ALA A 393 -13.77 22.84 12.50
C ALA A 393 -12.95 22.16 13.60
N ALA A 394 -13.36 20.99 14.03
CA ALA A 394 -12.79 20.33 15.20
C ALA A 394 -13.00 18.82 15.23
N TRP A 395 -12.07 18.10 15.84
CA TRP A 395 -12.26 16.74 16.28
C TRP A 395 -12.99 16.73 17.62
N VAL A 396 -14.12 16.02 17.68
CA VAL A 396 -15.02 16.05 18.83
C VAL A 396 -15.28 14.65 19.37
N LEU A 397 -15.40 14.53 20.69
CA LEU A 397 -16.01 13.41 21.39
C LEU A 397 -17.41 13.86 21.83
N GLU A 398 -18.44 13.19 21.37
CA GLU A 398 -19.81 13.49 21.77
C GLU A 398 -20.16 12.75 23.06
N LYS A 399 -20.97 13.38 23.90
CA LYS A 399 -21.50 12.80 25.14
C LYS A 399 -22.18 11.47 24.89
N GLY A 400 -21.93 10.48 25.72
CA GLY A 400 -22.65 9.18 25.69
C GLY A 400 -21.77 8.00 26.03
N SER A 401 -22.24 6.83 25.64
CA SER A 401 -21.57 5.56 25.91
C SER A 401 -20.85 5.03 24.69
N TYR A 402 -19.55 4.89 24.78
CA TYR A 402 -18.70 4.26 23.79
C TYR A 402 -18.52 2.80 24.17
N VAL A 403 -18.96 1.87 23.34
CA VAL A 403 -18.83 0.43 23.60
C VAL A 403 -17.58 -0.11 22.92
N ILE A 404 -16.72 -0.72 23.72
CA ILE A 404 -15.47 -1.35 23.24
C ILE A 404 -15.72 -2.83 23.01
N TRP A 405 -15.26 -3.33 21.87
CA TRP A 405 -15.38 -4.72 21.44
C TRP A 405 -14.01 -5.36 21.33
N THR A 406 -13.93 -6.67 21.55
CA THR A 406 -12.73 -7.47 21.32
C THR A 406 -13.07 -8.74 20.54
N GLY A 407 -12.18 -9.14 19.64
CA GLY A 407 -12.31 -10.36 18.86
C GLY A 407 -11.07 -10.60 17.99
N ASN A 408 -11.12 -11.60 17.13
CA ASN A 408 -10.09 -11.89 16.14
C ASN A 408 -10.58 -11.61 14.69
N SER A 409 -11.79 -11.07 14.58
CA SER A 409 -12.38 -10.50 13.36
C SER A 409 -13.53 -9.58 13.75
N LEU A 410 -14.03 -8.78 12.81
CA LEU A 410 -15.21 -7.93 13.05
C LEU A 410 -16.42 -8.79 13.47
N GLU A 411 -16.69 -9.88 12.77
CA GLU A 411 -17.85 -10.75 13.03
C GLU A 411 -17.76 -11.48 14.37
N SER A 412 -16.56 -11.95 14.75
CA SER A 412 -16.35 -12.65 16.01
C SER A 412 -16.25 -11.75 17.22
N SER A 413 -16.17 -10.42 17.02
CA SER A 413 -15.99 -9.47 18.12
C SER A 413 -17.23 -9.39 19.02
N SER A 414 -16.97 -9.22 20.30
CA SER A 414 -18.00 -9.08 21.34
C SER A 414 -17.72 -7.87 22.22
N PRO A 415 -18.76 -7.16 22.69
CA PRO A 415 -18.60 -6.06 23.64
C PRO A 415 -17.87 -6.52 24.91
N CYS A 416 -16.88 -5.74 25.35
CA CYS A 416 -16.07 -6.07 26.54
C CYS A 416 -16.04 -4.97 27.59
N ALA A 417 -16.32 -3.71 27.24
CA ALA A 417 -16.35 -2.59 28.18
C ALA A 417 -17.15 -1.41 27.61
N VAL A 418 -17.47 -0.45 28.47
CA VAL A 418 -18.11 0.81 28.10
C VAL A 418 -17.30 1.97 28.66
N LEU A 419 -17.06 3.02 27.85
CA LEU A 419 -16.60 4.33 28.29
C LEU A 419 -17.81 5.28 28.31
N ALA A 420 -18.14 5.85 29.46
CA ALA A 420 -19.23 6.81 29.60
C ALA A 420 -18.65 8.22 29.72
N LEU A 421 -18.95 9.08 28.73
CA LEU A 421 -18.54 10.48 28.69
C LEU A 421 -19.71 11.39 29.11
N ASP A 422 -19.49 12.28 30.07
CA ASP A 422 -20.56 13.09 30.69
C ASP A 422 -20.98 14.34 29.91
N ALA A 423 -20.14 14.86 29.02
CA ALA A 423 -20.45 16.00 28.14
C ALA A 423 -19.60 15.97 26.85
N ASP A 424 -20.03 16.73 25.81
CA ASP A 424 -19.27 16.89 24.56
C ASP A 424 -17.90 17.52 24.84
N VAL A 425 -16.85 17.08 24.11
CA VAL A 425 -15.48 17.60 24.20
C VAL A 425 -14.97 17.93 22.81
N VAL A 426 -14.52 19.17 22.61
CA VAL A 426 -13.67 19.55 21.48
C VAL A 426 -12.25 19.12 21.82
N LEU A 427 -11.83 17.94 21.33
CA LEU A 427 -10.50 17.38 21.64
C LEU A 427 -9.39 18.18 20.94
N THR A 428 -9.58 18.44 19.63
CA THR A 428 -8.62 19.21 18.84
C THR A 428 -9.36 20.22 17.98
N LYS A 429 -9.08 21.50 18.21
CA LYS A 429 -9.59 22.60 17.37
C LYS A 429 -8.65 22.80 16.18
N THR A 430 -9.22 22.83 14.97
CA THR A 430 -8.51 22.97 13.70
C THR A 430 -9.08 24.14 12.88
N GLN A 431 -8.68 24.24 11.62
CA GLN A 431 -9.34 25.01 10.57
C GLN A 431 -9.91 24.06 9.53
N ASN A 432 -10.96 24.47 8.82
CA ASN A 432 -11.49 23.71 7.71
C ASN A 432 -10.50 23.74 6.54
N ILE A 433 -10.44 22.61 5.81
CA ILE A 433 -9.55 22.39 4.64
C ILE A 433 -10.36 21.84 3.47
N CYS A 434 -9.84 21.99 2.25
CA CYS A 434 -10.38 21.41 1.02
C CYS A 434 -11.91 21.57 0.89
N PRO A 435 -12.45 22.80 0.96
CA PRO A 435 -13.89 23.02 0.95
C PRO A 435 -14.52 22.51 -0.34
N LEU A 436 -15.68 21.86 -0.23
CA LEU A 436 -16.50 21.50 -1.39
C LEU A 436 -16.85 22.72 -2.22
N LYS A 437 -16.69 22.64 -3.55
CA LYS A 437 -17.11 23.66 -4.51
C LYS A 437 -18.48 23.38 -5.12
N GLU A 438 -19.01 22.19 -4.92
CA GLU A 438 -20.31 21.72 -5.41
C GLU A 438 -21.01 20.89 -4.35
N GLU A 439 -22.31 20.64 -4.51
CA GLU A 439 -23.10 19.85 -3.56
C GLU A 439 -22.71 18.36 -3.67
N LEU A 440 -22.52 17.72 -2.54
CA LEU A 440 -22.31 16.29 -2.39
C LEU A 440 -23.33 15.72 -1.40
N GLU A 441 -24.17 14.82 -1.87
CA GLU A 441 -25.09 14.08 -1.01
C GLU A 441 -24.44 12.75 -0.60
N GLU A 442 -24.06 12.67 0.65
CA GLU A 442 -23.49 11.44 1.22
C GLU A 442 -24.58 10.50 1.73
N MET A 443 -24.29 9.19 1.66
CA MET A 443 -25.11 8.12 2.19
C MET A 443 -25.35 8.31 3.70
N LYS A 444 -26.58 7.98 4.14
CA LYS A 444 -26.96 8.08 5.56
C LYS A 444 -27.66 6.81 6.01
N GLN A 445 -27.41 6.40 7.25
CA GLN A 445 -28.18 5.34 7.88
C GLN A 445 -29.60 5.81 8.21
N SER A 446 -30.52 4.84 8.30
CA SER A 446 -31.84 5.11 8.87
C SER A 446 -31.70 5.41 10.36
N SER A 447 -32.09 6.63 10.78
CA SER A 447 -32.03 7.04 12.19
C SER A 447 -32.80 6.11 13.13
N GLU A 448 -33.91 5.56 12.66
CA GLU A 448 -34.69 4.58 13.44
C GLU A 448 -33.93 3.26 13.64
N LYS A 449 -33.31 2.73 12.55
CA LYS A 449 -32.56 1.47 12.63
C LYS A 449 -31.33 1.60 13.52
N ILE A 450 -30.54 2.67 13.38
CA ILE A 450 -29.35 2.87 14.20
C ILE A 450 -29.69 3.07 15.67
N THR A 451 -30.74 3.87 16.00
CA THR A 451 -31.19 4.06 17.37
C THR A 451 -31.62 2.73 18.01
N GLN A 452 -32.37 1.88 17.26
CA GLN A 452 -32.75 0.55 17.75
C GLN A 452 -31.52 -0.35 17.96
N LYS A 453 -30.56 -0.36 17.03
CA LYS A 453 -29.32 -1.17 17.10
C LYS A 453 -28.46 -0.75 18.31
N LEU A 454 -28.29 0.55 18.53
CA LEU A 454 -27.54 1.09 19.68
C LEU A 454 -28.27 0.81 21.02
N ALA A 455 -29.59 1.00 21.07
CA ALA A 455 -30.36 0.67 22.27
C ALA A 455 -30.25 -0.82 22.66
N ALA A 456 -30.32 -1.71 21.66
CA ALA A 456 -30.11 -3.14 21.88
C ALA A 456 -28.69 -3.45 22.39
N LEU A 457 -27.69 -2.80 21.84
CA LEU A 457 -26.30 -2.92 22.27
C LEU A 457 -26.10 -2.47 23.72
N LEU A 458 -26.60 -1.30 24.10
CA LEU A 458 -26.48 -0.79 25.45
C LEU A 458 -27.20 -1.68 26.45
N LYS A 459 -28.40 -2.16 26.11
CA LYS A 459 -29.11 -3.14 26.91
C LYS A 459 -28.32 -4.44 27.13
N PHE A 460 -27.65 -4.93 26.08
CA PHE A 460 -26.74 -6.09 26.17
C PHE A 460 -25.58 -5.82 27.16
N THR A 461 -24.95 -4.64 27.10
CA THR A 461 -23.85 -4.29 28.01
C THR A 461 -24.30 -4.27 29.46
N GLU A 462 -25.52 -3.76 29.75
CA GLU A 462 -26.13 -3.75 31.07
C GLU A 462 -26.44 -5.19 31.56
N GLU A 463 -27.10 -6.00 30.73
CA GLU A 463 -27.44 -7.39 31.03
C GLU A 463 -26.20 -8.26 31.31
N LYS A 464 -25.11 -7.99 30.64
CA LYS A 464 -23.81 -8.65 30.86
C LYS A 464 -22.99 -8.04 32.00
N ALA A 465 -23.45 -6.95 32.61
CA ALA A 465 -22.74 -6.19 33.64
C ALA A 465 -21.27 -5.88 33.23
N LEU A 466 -21.08 -5.42 32.01
CA LEU A 466 -19.74 -5.10 31.50
C LEU A 466 -19.13 -3.93 32.32
N PRO A 467 -17.78 -3.89 32.46
CA PRO A 467 -17.12 -2.81 33.16
C PRO A 467 -17.40 -1.46 32.48
N VAL A 468 -17.72 -0.44 33.29
CA VAL A 468 -17.97 0.92 32.86
C VAL A 468 -16.85 1.82 33.38
N MET A 469 -16.18 2.50 32.45
CA MET A 469 -15.18 3.53 32.75
C MET A 469 -15.87 4.90 32.61
N GLU A 470 -15.76 5.74 33.64
CA GLU A 470 -16.32 7.09 33.59
C GLU A 470 -15.22 8.08 33.15
N LEU A 471 -15.52 8.87 32.12
CA LEU A 471 -14.67 9.96 31.65
C LEU A 471 -15.43 11.27 31.84
N LYS A 472 -14.83 12.22 32.56
CA LYS A 472 -15.36 13.57 32.67
C LYS A 472 -14.76 14.45 31.61
N ALA A 473 -15.59 15.15 30.88
CA ALA A 473 -15.16 16.09 29.85
C ALA A 473 -14.10 17.12 30.34
N ALA A 474 -14.22 17.51 31.62
CA ALA A 474 -13.29 18.44 32.26
C ALA A 474 -11.87 17.87 32.49
N ASP A 475 -11.72 16.55 32.47
CA ASP A 475 -10.43 15.86 32.69
C ASP A 475 -9.72 15.53 31.35
N VAL A 476 -10.34 15.83 30.21
CA VAL A 476 -9.78 15.56 28.88
C VAL A 476 -8.85 16.71 28.47
N GLU A 477 -7.62 16.36 28.14
CA GLU A 477 -6.69 17.31 27.55
C GLU A 477 -7.14 17.72 26.15
N THR A 478 -7.19 19.02 25.88
CA THR A 478 -7.61 19.58 24.60
C THR A 478 -6.48 20.36 23.93
N ARG A 479 -6.51 20.42 22.60
CA ARG A 479 -5.49 21.11 21.79
C ARG A 479 -6.13 22.07 20.81
N VAL A 480 -5.49 23.22 20.61
CA VAL A 480 -5.76 24.12 19.47
C VAL A 480 -4.55 24.07 18.55
N VAL A 481 -4.79 23.81 17.28
CA VAL A 481 -3.71 23.77 16.28
C VAL A 481 -3.30 25.21 15.94
N GLU A 482 -2.00 25.47 15.99
CA GLU A 482 -1.42 26.71 15.51
C GLU A 482 -1.05 26.55 14.03
N TYR A 483 -1.53 27.45 13.19
CA TYR A 483 -1.25 27.42 11.76
C TYR A 483 -0.20 28.45 11.41
N HIS A 484 0.76 28.03 10.62
CA HIS A 484 1.85 28.82 10.09
C HIS A 484 1.84 28.78 8.58
N SER A 485 2.36 29.81 7.93
CA SER A 485 2.55 29.79 6.48
C SER A 485 3.64 28.76 6.09
N ASN A 486 3.63 28.36 4.83
CA ASN A 486 4.69 27.52 4.28
C ASN A 486 6.10 28.05 4.59
N ALA A 487 6.27 29.37 4.50
CA ALA A 487 7.55 30.06 4.73
C ALA A 487 8.06 29.98 6.19
N GLU A 488 7.17 29.72 7.16
CA GLU A 488 7.53 29.61 8.59
C GLU A 488 7.83 28.18 9.04
N CYS A 489 7.37 27.16 8.28
CA CYS A 489 7.57 25.76 8.61
C CYS A 489 8.92 25.24 8.09
N VAL A 490 10.05 25.74 8.58
CA VAL A 490 11.39 25.46 8.03
C VAL A 490 12.44 25.10 9.09
N PRO A 491 13.40 24.21 8.79
CA PRO A 491 14.57 23.96 9.62
C PRO A 491 15.53 25.15 9.58
N ALA A 492 15.80 25.77 10.74
CA ALA A 492 16.57 27.03 10.81
C ALA A 492 17.98 26.92 10.20
N GLU A 493 18.75 25.86 10.52
CA GLU A 493 20.10 25.66 9.96
C GLU A 493 20.09 25.58 8.42
N ALA A 494 19.11 24.86 7.87
CA ALA A 494 18.98 24.75 6.42
C ALA A 494 18.55 26.07 5.79
N ARG A 495 17.69 26.87 6.45
CA ARG A 495 17.28 28.19 5.95
C ARG A 495 18.45 29.16 5.90
N GLU A 496 19.26 29.22 6.95
CA GLU A 496 20.46 30.07 6.96
C GLU A 496 21.41 29.73 5.81
N PHE A 497 21.57 28.46 5.50
CA PHE A 497 22.38 28.01 4.36
C PHE A 497 21.73 28.39 3.03
N VAL A 498 20.45 28.12 2.84
CA VAL A 498 19.71 28.40 1.62
C VAL A 498 19.69 29.89 1.29
N ASP A 499 19.69 30.77 2.30
CA ASP A 499 19.79 32.22 2.12
C ASP A 499 21.12 32.66 1.46
N THR A 500 22.14 31.79 1.42
CA THR A 500 23.43 32.07 0.74
C THR A 500 23.45 31.66 -0.73
N LEU A 501 22.43 30.87 -1.18
CA LEU A 501 22.38 30.39 -2.57
C LEU A 501 21.83 31.43 -3.53
N SER A 502 22.31 31.37 -4.79
CA SER A 502 21.74 32.21 -5.86
C SER A 502 20.34 31.76 -6.26
N THR A 503 19.53 32.69 -6.77
CA THR A 503 18.17 32.37 -7.28
C THR A 503 18.22 31.25 -8.33
N GLU A 504 19.21 31.24 -9.21
CA GLU A 504 19.37 30.20 -10.22
C GLU A 504 19.53 28.80 -9.59
N LYS A 505 20.35 28.67 -8.54
CA LYS A 505 20.51 27.41 -7.80
C LYS A 505 19.21 27.03 -7.06
N LEU A 506 18.50 27.99 -6.45
CA LEU A 506 17.24 27.74 -5.77
C LEU A 506 16.19 27.19 -6.74
N VAL A 507 16.04 27.80 -7.91
CA VAL A 507 15.12 27.34 -8.97
C VAL A 507 15.51 25.96 -9.48
N ALA A 508 16.82 25.70 -9.68
CA ALA A 508 17.28 24.40 -10.14
C ALA A 508 17.07 23.29 -9.10
N LEU A 509 17.22 23.55 -7.81
CA LEU A 509 17.01 22.60 -6.72
C LEU A 509 15.51 22.26 -6.51
N ALA A 510 14.59 23.13 -6.94
CA ALA A 510 13.16 22.90 -6.80
C ALA A 510 12.62 21.76 -7.68
N SER A 511 13.44 21.21 -8.58
CA SER A 511 13.07 20.09 -9.44
C SER A 511 14.20 19.06 -9.55
N GLY A 512 13.89 17.87 -10.06
CA GLY A 512 14.90 16.96 -10.56
C GLY A 512 15.72 17.60 -11.69
N ASP A 513 16.62 16.85 -12.33
CA ASP A 513 17.51 17.40 -13.35
C ASP A 513 17.10 16.99 -14.79
N PRO A 514 16.36 17.83 -15.52
CA PRO A 514 15.94 17.53 -16.88
C PRO A 514 17.10 17.48 -17.88
N GLY A 515 18.27 18.04 -17.54
CA GLY A 515 19.44 18.08 -18.41
C GLY A 515 20.26 16.80 -18.45
N LYS A 516 20.15 15.93 -17.44
CA LYS A 516 20.97 14.71 -17.34
C LYS A 516 20.34 13.48 -17.99
N GLY A 517 19.04 13.45 -18.18
CA GLY A 517 18.31 12.30 -18.66
C GLY A 517 18.03 12.27 -20.15
N GLN A 518 19.04 12.32 -21.03
CA GLN A 518 18.80 12.24 -22.47
C GLN A 518 18.07 10.92 -22.84
N GLY A 519 16.83 11.06 -23.29
CA GLY A 519 15.99 9.95 -23.79
C GLY A 519 15.11 9.24 -22.73
N SER A 520 14.96 9.82 -21.54
CA SER A 520 14.02 9.33 -20.53
C SER A 520 13.03 10.43 -20.15
N ASN A 521 11.73 10.14 -20.20
CA ASN A 521 10.67 11.00 -19.63
C ASN A 521 10.70 11.03 -18.10
N LEU A 522 11.55 10.19 -17.49
CA LEU A 522 11.72 10.12 -16.04
C LEU A 522 12.91 10.98 -15.54
N GLY A 523 13.27 12.01 -16.30
CA GLY A 523 14.37 12.92 -15.93
C GLY A 523 15.72 12.23 -15.90
N SER A 524 16.51 12.46 -14.84
CA SER A 524 17.82 11.84 -14.63
C SER A 524 17.75 10.39 -14.14
N ALA A 525 16.58 9.73 -14.23
CA ALA A 525 16.39 8.37 -13.78
C ALA A 525 17.47 7.41 -14.33
N GLY A 526 18.07 6.64 -13.43
CA GLY A 526 19.01 5.59 -13.77
C GLY A 526 20.42 6.05 -14.15
N ILE A 527 20.78 7.33 -14.01
CA ILE A 527 22.13 7.80 -14.35
C ILE A 527 23.16 7.32 -13.34
N SER A 528 22.92 7.53 -12.04
CA SER A 528 23.86 7.11 -10.99
C SER A 528 23.62 5.66 -10.57
N VAL A 529 22.36 5.25 -10.49
CA VAL A 529 21.92 3.88 -10.15
C VAL A 529 20.94 3.40 -11.22
N PRO A 530 21.39 2.55 -12.14
CA PRO A 530 20.55 2.09 -13.25
C PRO A 530 19.23 1.44 -12.82
N GLY A 531 18.12 1.93 -13.38
CA GLY A 531 16.77 1.51 -13.05
C GLY A 531 16.13 2.28 -11.89
N SER A 532 16.85 3.19 -11.21
CA SER A 532 16.25 4.09 -10.22
C SER A 532 15.19 5.00 -10.87
N ALA A 533 14.27 5.52 -10.07
CA ALA A 533 13.18 6.35 -10.55
C ALA A 533 13.60 7.79 -10.88
N GLY A 534 14.65 8.29 -10.22
CA GLY A 534 15.18 9.63 -10.45
C GLY A 534 16.21 10.06 -9.41
N GLU A 535 16.69 11.29 -9.58
CA GLU A 535 17.63 11.94 -8.68
C GLU A 535 17.23 13.39 -8.48
N THR A 536 17.53 13.95 -7.30
CA THR A 536 17.44 15.39 -7.09
C THR A 536 18.59 16.09 -7.80
N ASN A 537 18.41 17.39 -8.05
CA ASN A 537 19.42 18.18 -8.74
C ASN A 537 20.71 18.33 -7.91
N ASP A 538 21.87 18.19 -8.55
CA ASP A 538 23.19 18.32 -7.92
C ASP A 538 23.91 19.65 -8.25
N CYS A 539 23.19 20.66 -8.76
CA CYS A 539 23.76 21.97 -9.14
C CYS A 539 24.46 22.70 -7.99
N ALA A 540 24.19 22.31 -6.76
CA ALA A 540 24.81 22.86 -5.55
C ALA A 540 25.81 21.87 -4.90
N LEU A 541 26.37 20.91 -5.66
CA LEU A 541 27.35 19.94 -5.15
C LEU A 541 28.60 20.63 -4.59
N GLU A 542 29.07 21.69 -5.25
CA GLU A 542 30.23 22.48 -4.78
C GLU A 542 29.96 23.23 -3.46
N ASP A 543 28.68 23.52 -3.18
CA ASP A 543 28.21 24.10 -1.93
C ASP A 543 27.96 23.04 -0.84
N GLY A 544 28.18 21.75 -1.12
CA GLY A 544 28.00 20.65 -0.19
C GLY A 544 26.61 19.99 -0.23
N ILE A 545 25.85 20.18 -1.31
CA ILE A 545 24.55 19.55 -1.54
C ILE A 545 24.65 18.55 -2.71
N PRO A 546 24.87 17.27 -2.43
CA PRO A 546 24.81 16.22 -3.46
C PRO A 546 23.38 15.92 -3.86
N GLY A 547 23.18 15.46 -5.09
CA GLY A 547 21.92 14.83 -5.47
C GLY A 547 21.67 13.53 -4.69
N ILE A 548 20.43 13.21 -4.38
CA ILE A 548 20.01 11.95 -3.76
C ILE A 548 19.23 11.11 -4.75
N VAL A 549 19.39 9.78 -4.64
CA VAL A 549 18.77 8.81 -5.55
C VAL A 549 17.44 8.33 -4.99
N LEU A 550 16.42 8.31 -5.84
CA LEU A 550 15.07 7.84 -5.54
C LEU A 550 14.81 6.51 -6.25
N SER A 551 14.44 5.47 -5.52
CA SER A 551 14.08 4.17 -6.09
C SER A 551 12.61 3.90 -5.93
N ASP A 552 11.95 3.53 -7.02
CA ASP A 552 10.56 3.09 -7.01
C ASP A 552 10.44 1.62 -6.59
N GLY A 553 9.21 1.11 -6.53
CA GLY A 553 8.89 -0.29 -6.29
C GLY A 553 8.28 -0.54 -4.91
N PRO A 554 6.95 -0.39 -4.72
CA PRO A 554 6.30 -0.66 -3.43
C PRO A 554 6.36 -2.12 -2.97
N ALA A 555 6.72 -3.05 -3.88
CA ALA A 555 6.97 -4.45 -3.56
C ALA A 555 8.48 -4.81 -3.48
N GLY A 556 9.36 -3.83 -3.25
CA GLY A 556 10.83 -3.94 -3.21
C GLY A 556 11.50 -2.96 -4.17
N LEU A 557 12.80 -2.73 -4.04
CA LEU A 557 13.49 -1.76 -4.89
C LEU A 557 13.44 -2.18 -6.36
N ARG A 558 12.99 -1.27 -7.24
CA ARG A 558 13.01 -1.47 -8.68
C ARG A 558 14.26 -0.87 -9.29
N LEU A 559 15.27 -1.71 -9.51
CA LEU A 559 16.53 -1.37 -10.19
C LEU A 559 16.70 -2.31 -11.39
N MET A 560 17.58 -1.98 -12.34
CA MET A 560 17.96 -2.93 -13.39
C MET A 560 18.67 -4.14 -12.79
N LYS A 561 18.33 -5.35 -13.21
CA LYS A 561 18.99 -6.59 -12.74
C LYS A 561 20.50 -6.58 -12.97
N HIS A 562 20.90 -6.00 -14.09
CA HIS A 562 22.30 -5.81 -14.46
C HIS A 562 22.45 -4.63 -15.43
N TYR A 563 23.64 -4.07 -15.45
CA TYR A 563 24.06 -3.02 -16.38
C TYR A 563 25.54 -3.12 -16.67
N ASN A 564 26.03 -2.42 -17.69
CA ASN A 564 27.42 -2.45 -18.07
C ASN A 564 28.13 -1.13 -17.77
N VAL A 565 29.40 -1.24 -17.40
CA VAL A 565 30.32 -0.11 -17.27
C VAL A 565 31.37 -0.22 -18.38
N TYR A 566 31.44 0.80 -19.23
CA TYR A 566 32.39 0.87 -20.32
C TYR A 566 33.15 2.20 -20.28
N GLU A 567 34.47 2.16 -20.33
CA GLU A 567 35.34 3.34 -20.23
C GLU A 567 35.05 4.23 -19.00
N GLY A 568 34.75 3.61 -17.87
CA GLY A 568 34.44 4.32 -16.61
C GLY A 568 33.09 5.03 -16.58
N LYS A 569 32.16 4.70 -17.50
CA LYS A 569 30.80 5.24 -17.56
C LYS A 569 29.77 4.12 -17.61
N ILE A 570 28.60 4.40 -17.04
CA ILE A 570 27.42 3.52 -17.17
C ILE A 570 26.95 3.57 -18.62
N VAL A 571 26.72 2.39 -19.21
CA VAL A 571 26.06 2.26 -20.51
C VAL A 571 24.56 2.46 -20.30
N ASN A 572 24.04 3.64 -20.63
CA ASN A 572 22.63 3.96 -20.47
C ASN A 572 21.77 3.15 -21.42
N LYS A 573 20.68 2.60 -20.89
CA LYS A 573 19.62 1.94 -21.66
C LYS A 573 18.29 2.66 -21.47
N PRO A 574 17.38 2.57 -22.45
CA PRO A 574 16.02 3.04 -22.30
C PRO A 574 15.36 2.41 -21.06
N PHE A 575 14.63 3.22 -20.30
CA PHE A 575 13.93 2.76 -19.08
C PHE A 575 13.01 1.55 -19.34
N LYS A 576 12.38 1.47 -20.53
CA LYS A 576 11.53 0.33 -20.90
C LYS A 576 12.22 -1.04 -20.73
N PHE A 577 13.56 -1.08 -20.77
CA PHE A 577 14.31 -2.32 -20.61
C PHE A 577 14.38 -2.83 -19.15
N SER A 578 13.96 -2.01 -18.19
CA SER A 578 13.80 -2.43 -16.80
C SER A 578 12.41 -3.00 -16.48
N LEU A 579 11.46 -2.88 -17.42
CA LEU A 579 10.09 -3.33 -17.24
C LEU A 579 9.93 -4.82 -17.57
N GLU A 580 8.93 -5.45 -16.94
CA GLU A 580 8.51 -6.83 -17.21
C GLU A 580 9.67 -7.85 -17.11
N GLY A 581 10.57 -7.63 -16.16
CA GLY A 581 11.75 -8.48 -15.98
C GLY A 581 12.75 -8.41 -17.12
N GLY A 582 12.69 -7.39 -17.97
CA GLY A 582 13.57 -7.20 -19.14
C GLY A 582 13.00 -7.75 -20.45
N LEU A 583 11.71 -8.04 -20.53
CA LEU A 583 11.05 -8.56 -21.77
C LEU A 583 11.33 -7.67 -22.98
N PHE A 584 11.33 -6.34 -22.81
CA PHE A 584 11.54 -5.38 -23.88
C PHE A 584 13.00 -5.22 -24.33
N CYS A 585 13.96 -5.86 -23.64
CA CYS A 585 15.36 -5.89 -24.08
C CYS A 585 15.79 -7.26 -24.65
N GLU A 586 14.90 -8.25 -24.71
CA GLU A 586 15.22 -9.56 -25.28
C GLU A 586 15.53 -9.45 -26.77
N GLY A 587 16.69 -9.96 -27.18
CA GLY A 587 17.16 -9.89 -28.56
C GLY A 587 18.04 -8.69 -28.89
N GLU A 588 18.18 -7.71 -27.97
CA GLU A 588 19.12 -6.61 -28.15
C GLU A 588 20.58 -7.09 -28.09
N PRO A 589 21.51 -6.47 -28.83
CA PRO A 589 22.93 -6.78 -28.75
C PRO A 589 23.49 -6.61 -27.33
N ALA A 590 24.44 -7.45 -26.97
CA ALA A 590 25.13 -7.34 -25.70
C ALA A 590 25.91 -6.01 -25.63
N ASP A 591 25.78 -5.32 -24.48
CA ASP A 591 26.51 -4.08 -24.26
C ASP A 591 28.01 -4.33 -24.09
N PRO A 592 28.85 -3.35 -24.47
CA PRO A 592 30.29 -3.40 -24.18
C PRO A 592 30.55 -3.20 -22.68
N GLY A 593 31.73 -3.64 -22.24
CA GLY A 593 32.27 -3.34 -20.91
C GLY A 593 32.02 -4.42 -19.86
N GLU A 594 32.18 -4.06 -18.59
CA GLU A 594 32.06 -4.94 -17.44
C GLU A 594 30.60 -4.95 -16.95
N THR A 595 30.01 -6.14 -16.88
CA THR A 595 28.63 -6.31 -16.35
C THR A 595 28.64 -6.24 -14.83
N ARG A 596 27.68 -5.50 -14.25
CA ARG A 596 27.37 -5.42 -12.83
C ARG A 596 25.97 -5.89 -12.55
N TYR A 597 25.79 -6.64 -11.47
CA TYR A 597 24.54 -7.25 -11.05
C TYR A 597 24.02 -6.60 -9.77
N GLN A 598 22.72 -6.21 -9.74
CA GLN A 598 22.09 -5.55 -8.60
C GLN A 598 20.66 -6.12 -8.38
N TYR A 599 20.61 -7.41 -8.07
CA TYR A 599 19.34 -8.08 -7.80
C TYR A 599 18.71 -7.60 -6.49
N CYS A 600 17.47 -7.14 -6.58
CA CYS A 600 16.68 -6.71 -5.43
C CYS A 600 15.74 -7.81 -4.95
N THR A 601 15.20 -7.65 -3.75
CA THR A 601 14.26 -8.60 -3.17
C THR A 601 12.83 -8.19 -3.48
N ALA A 602 12.08 -9.01 -4.24
CA ALA A 602 10.65 -8.82 -4.39
C ALA A 602 9.92 -9.38 -3.16
N ILE A 603 9.45 -8.47 -2.31
CA ILE A 603 8.62 -8.79 -1.15
C ILE A 603 7.16 -8.96 -1.57
N PRO A 604 6.28 -9.51 -0.72
CA PRO A 604 4.84 -9.48 -0.96
C PRO A 604 4.31 -8.06 -1.17
N VAL A 605 3.26 -7.91 -1.96
CA VAL A 605 2.62 -6.61 -2.18
C VAL A 605 1.94 -6.07 -0.93
N GLY A 606 1.61 -4.75 -0.94
CA GLY A 606 1.07 -4.04 0.23
C GLY A 606 -0.13 -4.73 0.89
N THR A 607 -1.13 -5.12 0.12
CA THR A 607 -2.31 -5.85 0.64
C THR A 607 -1.91 -7.12 1.40
N LEU A 608 -1.00 -7.93 0.84
CA LEU A 608 -0.57 -9.16 1.50
C LEU A 608 0.26 -8.89 2.76
N LEU A 609 1.10 -7.86 2.74
CA LEU A 609 1.84 -7.41 3.93
C LEU A 609 0.89 -6.96 5.03
N ALA A 610 -0.15 -6.20 4.71
CA ALA A 610 -1.16 -5.76 5.68
C ALA A 610 -1.97 -6.94 6.26
N GLN A 611 -2.27 -7.96 5.44
CA GLN A 611 -2.93 -9.20 5.88
C GLN A 611 -2.13 -9.98 6.94
N THR A 612 -0.85 -9.68 7.13
CA THR A 612 -0.08 -10.24 8.27
C THR A 612 -0.56 -9.71 9.61
N TRP A 613 -1.07 -8.48 9.69
CA TRP A 613 -1.40 -7.74 10.92
C TRP A 613 -0.24 -7.70 11.93
N ASP A 614 0.99 -7.91 11.49
CA ASP A 614 2.21 -8.05 12.30
C ASP A 614 3.15 -6.87 12.05
N THR A 615 3.00 -5.80 12.82
CA THR A 615 3.82 -4.58 12.68
C THR A 615 5.31 -4.84 12.94
N ALA A 616 5.66 -5.83 13.77
CA ALA A 616 7.05 -6.18 14.02
C ALA A 616 7.71 -6.85 12.81
N LEU A 617 6.98 -7.74 12.12
CA LEU A 617 7.43 -8.33 10.86
C LEU A 617 7.59 -7.26 9.77
N ILE A 618 6.65 -6.32 9.68
CA ILE A 618 6.72 -5.23 8.70
C ILE A 618 7.94 -4.32 8.98
N GLU A 619 8.24 -4.04 10.24
CA GLU A 619 9.43 -3.26 10.62
C GLU A 619 10.73 -4.00 10.25
N GLU A 620 10.79 -5.33 10.43
CA GLU A 620 11.92 -6.17 9.98
C GLU A 620 12.09 -6.13 8.44
N ILE A 621 10.99 -6.19 7.69
CA ILE A 621 11.02 -6.04 6.23
C ILE A 621 11.54 -4.64 5.84
N GLY A 622 11.09 -3.60 6.50
CA GLY A 622 11.57 -2.24 6.29
C GLY A 622 13.08 -2.13 6.52
N GLU A 623 13.61 -2.71 7.59
CA GLU A 623 15.06 -2.72 7.86
C GLU A 623 15.83 -3.49 6.78
N MET A 624 15.29 -4.61 6.30
CA MET A 624 15.85 -5.37 5.18
C MET A 624 15.92 -4.54 3.89
N ILE A 625 14.85 -3.83 3.53
CA ILE A 625 14.83 -2.93 2.36
C ILE A 625 15.82 -1.78 2.54
N GLY A 626 15.87 -1.16 3.72
CA GLY A 626 16.85 -0.13 4.05
C GLY A 626 18.29 -0.61 3.84
N GLY A 627 18.60 -1.87 4.17
CA GLY A 627 19.88 -2.51 3.89
C GLY A 627 20.20 -2.60 2.39
N GLU A 628 19.21 -2.93 1.55
CA GLU A 628 19.36 -2.90 0.08
C GLU A 628 19.56 -1.47 -0.44
N MET A 629 18.83 -0.49 0.14
CA MET A 629 19.01 0.93 -0.22
C MET A 629 20.43 1.41 0.04
N GLU A 630 21.01 1.07 1.18
CA GLU A 630 22.41 1.42 1.50
C GLU A 630 23.40 0.73 0.54
N GLU A 631 23.19 -0.58 0.25
CA GLU A 631 24.04 -1.34 -0.68
C GLU A 631 24.01 -0.74 -2.09
N PHE A 632 22.84 -0.30 -2.56
CA PHE A 632 22.67 0.25 -3.90
C PHE A 632 22.67 1.78 -3.95
N SER A 633 23.08 2.44 -2.86
CA SER A 633 23.21 3.91 -2.79
C SER A 633 21.94 4.67 -3.13
N THR A 634 20.77 4.11 -2.82
CA THR A 634 19.48 4.80 -2.92
C THR A 634 19.15 5.47 -1.59
N THR A 635 18.65 6.70 -1.61
CA THR A 635 18.34 7.47 -0.40
C THR A 635 16.87 7.37 -0.01
N LEU A 636 15.99 7.57 -0.98
CA LEU A 636 14.53 7.52 -0.76
C LEU A 636 13.91 6.37 -1.54
N TRP A 637 13.16 5.57 -0.84
CA TRP A 637 12.28 4.57 -1.43
C TRP A 637 10.90 5.17 -1.62
N LEU A 638 10.39 5.18 -2.87
CA LEU A 638 9.07 5.74 -3.23
C LEU A 638 7.95 4.76 -2.82
N ALA A 639 7.90 4.47 -1.56
CA ALA A 639 6.99 3.57 -0.87
C ALA A 639 6.96 3.89 0.63
N PRO A 640 5.97 3.36 1.38
CA PRO A 640 4.85 2.55 0.92
C PRO A 640 3.73 3.36 0.25
N GLY A 641 2.99 2.71 -0.66
CA GLY A 641 1.67 3.15 -1.07
C GLY A 641 0.65 2.83 0.01
N MET A 642 -0.29 3.76 0.35
CA MET A 642 -1.16 3.57 1.50
C MET A 642 -2.57 4.17 1.35
N ASN A 643 -3.01 4.39 0.12
CA ASN A 643 -4.38 4.86 -0.13
C ASN A 643 -5.40 3.81 0.31
N ILE A 644 -6.62 4.23 0.56
CA ILE A 644 -7.69 3.34 1.03
C ILE A 644 -8.22 2.49 -0.12
N HIS A 645 -8.47 1.20 0.14
CA HIS A 645 -9.18 0.31 -0.78
C HIS A 645 -10.67 0.71 -0.80
N ARG A 646 -10.99 1.70 -1.64
CA ARG A 646 -12.34 2.27 -1.73
C ARG A 646 -13.28 1.39 -2.55
N ASN A 647 -12.77 0.80 -3.64
CA ASN A 647 -13.48 -0.11 -4.52
C ASN A 647 -12.55 -1.24 -4.97
N PRO A 648 -13.01 -2.50 -5.09
CA PRO A 648 -12.16 -3.63 -5.50
C PRO A 648 -11.59 -3.52 -6.91
N LEU A 649 -12.14 -2.65 -7.76
CA LEU A 649 -11.66 -2.46 -9.14
C LEU A 649 -10.53 -1.44 -9.27
N CYS A 650 -10.17 -0.67 -8.22
CA CYS A 650 -9.02 0.23 -8.32
C CYS A 650 -7.76 -0.56 -8.66
N GLY A 651 -7.09 -0.17 -9.75
CA GLY A 651 -5.96 -0.90 -10.33
C GLY A 651 -4.77 -1.03 -9.40
N ARG A 652 -4.55 -0.07 -8.49
CA ARG A 652 -3.42 -0.02 -7.55
C ARG A 652 -3.72 -0.56 -6.15
N ASN A 653 -4.89 -1.17 -5.89
CA ASN A 653 -5.16 -1.76 -4.58
C ASN A 653 -4.09 -2.76 -4.14
N PHE A 654 -3.47 -3.50 -5.07
CA PHE A 654 -2.43 -4.48 -4.75
C PHE A 654 -1.30 -3.90 -3.91
N GLU A 655 -0.87 -2.67 -4.18
CA GLU A 655 0.24 -2.02 -3.48
C GLU A 655 -0.18 -1.25 -2.22
N TYR A 656 -1.48 -0.99 -2.07
CA TYR A 656 -2.05 -0.36 -0.88
C TYR A 656 -2.36 -1.42 0.18
N TYR A 657 -2.76 -0.99 1.37
CA TYR A 657 -2.82 -1.89 2.52
C TYR A 657 -4.22 -2.39 2.87
N SER A 658 -5.23 -1.53 2.88
CA SER A 658 -6.52 -1.86 3.48
C SER A 658 -7.62 -0.86 3.14
N GLU A 659 -8.87 -1.29 3.34
CA GLU A 659 -10.05 -0.42 3.41
C GLU A 659 -10.11 0.40 4.73
N ASP A 660 -9.27 0.06 5.72
CA ASP A 660 -9.25 0.71 7.03
C ASP A 660 -8.03 1.61 7.22
N PRO A 661 -8.21 2.91 7.57
CA PRO A 661 -7.11 3.85 7.72
C PRO A 661 -6.18 3.55 8.92
N LEU A 662 -6.65 2.85 9.98
CA LEU A 662 -5.79 2.47 11.09
C LEU A 662 -4.81 1.38 10.67
N VAL A 663 -5.28 0.36 9.95
CA VAL A 663 -4.40 -0.70 9.39
C VAL A 663 -3.41 -0.07 8.42
N ALA A 664 -3.88 0.73 7.45
CA ALA A 664 -3.01 1.38 6.47
C ALA A 664 -1.93 2.24 7.15
N GLY A 665 -2.32 3.08 8.11
CA GLY A 665 -1.39 3.96 8.83
C GLY A 665 -0.38 3.22 9.70
N LYS A 666 -0.80 2.20 10.44
CA LYS A 666 0.07 1.40 11.32
C LYS A 666 1.10 0.58 10.54
N ILE A 667 0.68 -0.05 9.45
CA ILE A 667 1.57 -0.82 8.58
C ILE A 667 2.57 0.09 7.87
N ALA A 668 2.12 1.26 7.37
CA ALA A 668 3.02 2.25 6.78
C ALA A 668 4.02 2.81 7.79
N ALA A 669 3.58 3.07 9.04
CA ALA A 669 4.47 3.53 10.10
C ALA A 669 5.52 2.48 10.45
N ALA A 670 5.14 1.20 10.55
CA ALA A 670 6.07 0.09 10.83
C ALA A 670 7.11 -0.06 9.71
N MET A 671 6.68 -0.04 8.45
CA MET A 671 7.58 -0.09 7.28
C MET A 671 8.58 1.07 7.30
N THR A 672 8.09 2.29 7.53
CA THR A 672 8.91 3.51 7.61
C THR A 672 9.92 3.42 8.77
N ASN A 673 9.47 3.02 9.95
CA ASN A 673 10.36 2.85 11.10
C ASN A 673 11.48 1.84 10.80
N GLY A 674 11.17 0.74 10.11
CA GLY A 674 12.15 -0.26 9.70
C GLY A 674 13.21 0.31 8.74
N VAL A 675 12.79 0.92 7.63
CA VAL A 675 13.70 1.52 6.64
C VAL A 675 14.59 2.58 7.29
N GLN A 676 14.03 3.45 8.11
CA GLN A 676 14.72 4.59 8.72
C GLN A 676 15.65 4.21 9.88
N LYS A 677 15.72 2.93 10.29
CA LYS A 677 16.81 2.42 11.14
C LYS A 677 18.17 2.44 10.43
N VAL A 678 18.14 2.29 9.09
CA VAL A 678 19.37 2.33 8.28
C VAL A 678 19.79 3.79 8.05
N PRO A 679 21.06 4.12 8.38
CA PRO A 679 21.50 5.50 8.32
C PRO A 679 21.33 6.16 6.95
N GLY A 680 20.59 7.27 6.91
CA GLY A 680 20.37 8.10 5.74
C GLY A 680 19.46 7.52 4.67
N CYS A 681 18.78 6.41 4.95
CA CYS A 681 17.74 5.84 4.11
C CYS A 681 16.36 6.22 4.65
N GLY A 682 15.40 6.48 3.77
CA GLY A 682 14.03 6.85 4.17
C GLY A 682 12.96 6.46 3.19
N THR A 683 11.71 6.51 3.65
CA THR A 683 10.52 6.25 2.85
C THR A 683 9.93 7.53 2.30
N THR A 684 9.17 7.37 1.22
CA THR A 684 8.27 8.37 0.65
C THR A 684 6.87 7.78 0.65
N ILE A 685 6.08 8.06 1.69
CA ILE A 685 4.71 7.56 1.75
C ILE A 685 3.84 8.21 0.66
N LYS A 686 2.96 7.42 0.01
CA LYS A 686 2.22 7.84 -1.17
C LYS A 686 0.86 7.16 -1.28
N HIS A 687 -0.08 7.72 -2.04
CA HIS A 687 -0.10 9.00 -2.75
C HIS A 687 -1.01 9.97 -1.99
N PHE A 688 -0.53 11.12 -1.64
CA PHE A 688 -1.17 12.08 -0.74
C PHE A 688 -1.97 13.14 -1.51
N ALA A 689 -3.33 13.03 -1.61
CA ALA A 689 -4.22 11.99 -1.11
C ALA A 689 -5.33 11.68 -2.12
N CYS A 690 -6.21 10.72 -1.78
CA CYS A 690 -7.38 10.37 -2.60
C CYS A 690 -7.05 9.77 -3.97
N ASN A 691 -5.91 9.12 -4.16
CA ASN A 691 -5.62 8.36 -5.38
C ASN A 691 -6.32 6.99 -5.34
N ASN A 692 -7.64 7.00 -5.53
CA ASN A 692 -8.50 5.82 -5.44
C ASN A 692 -9.08 5.39 -6.78
N GLN A 693 -8.65 6.03 -7.88
CA GLN A 693 -9.01 5.77 -9.27
C GLN A 693 -7.76 5.91 -10.13
N GLU A 694 -7.55 4.98 -11.07
CA GLU A 694 -6.43 5.03 -12.01
C GLU A 694 -6.85 5.58 -13.38
N ASP A 695 -8.07 5.33 -13.82
CA ASP A 695 -8.59 5.89 -15.06
C ASP A 695 -8.63 7.43 -14.96
N ASN A 696 -8.01 8.10 -15.92
CA ASN A 696 -7.85 9.56 -15.94
C ASN A 696 -7.23 10.16 -14.66
N ARG A 697 -6.34 9.44 -13.98
CA ARG A 697 -5.76 9.87 -12.69
C ARG A 697 -5.11 11.25 -12.70
N MET A 698 -4.62 11.72 -13.86
CA MET A 698 -3.99 13.04 -14.01
C MET A 698 -4.99 14.20 -14.00
N GLY A 699 -6.27 13.95 -14.30
CA GLY A 699 -7.32 14.97 -14.40
C GLY A 699 -8.56 14.67 -13.58
N SER A 700 -8.63 13.52 -12.91
CA SER A 700 -9.78 13.15 -12.08
C SER A 700 -9.86 14.02 -10.82
N ASP A 701 -11.06 14.55 -10.52
CA ASP A 701 -11.35 15.34 -9.33
C ASP A 701 -12.11 14.51 -8.29
N SER A 702 -11.49 14.26 -7.14
CA SER A 702 -12.09 13.58 -5.99
C SER A 702 -13.00 14.56 -5.25
N ILE A 703 -14.31 14.45 -5.45
CA ILE A 703 -15.33 15.27 -4.78
C ILE A 703 -15.70 14.59 -3.45
N VAL A 704 -15.20 15.13 -2.35
CA VAL A 704 -15.27 14.51 -1.03
C VAL A 704 -15.54 15.55 0.06
N SER A 705 -16.43 15.24 1.04
CA SER A 705 -16.63 16.12 2.20
C SER A 705 -15.35 16.20 3.04
N GLU A 706 -15.12 17.32 3.70
CA GLU A 706 -13.94 17.47 4.58
C GLU A 706 -13.91 16.42 5.67
N ARG A 707 -15.08 16.08 6.23
CA ARG A 707 -15.20 15.07 7.25
C ARG A 707 -14.73 13.70 6.75
N THR A 708 -15.25 13.25 5.61
CA THR A 708 -14.86 11.99 4.98
C THR A 708 -13.37 12.00 4.60
N LEU A 709 -12.89 13.10 4.03
CA LEU A 709 -11.48 13.29 3.71
C LEU A 709 -10.59 13.08 4.95
N ARG A 710 -10.93 13.71 6.08
CA ARG A 710 -10.15 13.62 7.32
C ARG A 710 -10.25 12.27 8.04
N GLU A 711 -11.48 11.72 8.16
CA GLU A 711 -11.71 10.50 8.93
C GLU A 711 -11.27 9.22 8.21
N ILE A 712 -11.23 9.23 6.87
CA ILE A 712 -10.92 8.06 6.03
C ILE A 712 -9.62 8.27 5.24
N TYR A 713 -9.57 9.22 4.32
CA TYR A 713 -8.51 9.30 3.30
C TYR A 713 -7.21 9.95 3.79
N LEU A 714 -7.29 10.86 4.74
CA LEU A 714 -6.12 11.48 5.38
C LEU A 714 -5.68 10.77 6.67
N LYS A 715 -6.58 10.04 7.34
CA LYS A 715 -6.32 9.45 8.66
C LYS A 715 -5.14 8.46 8.65
N GLY A 716 -4.99 7.65 7.60
CA GLY A 716 -3.84 6.75 7.47
C GLY A 716 -2.52 7.52 7.40
N PHE A 717 -2.47 8.62 6.64
CA PHE A 717 -1.29 9.49 6.54
C PHE A 717 -0.98 10.19 7.87
N GLU A 718 -2.01 10.70 8.57
CA GLU A 718 -1.86 11.25 9.92
C GLU A 718 -1.17 10.26 10.87
N ILE A 719 -1.64 9.01 10.88
CA ILE A 719 -1.06 7.94 11.73
C ILE A 719 0.39 7.66 11.32
N ALA A 720 0.65 7.47 10.03
CA ALA A 720 2.00 7.19 9.54
C ALA A 720 2.97 8.32 9.88
N ILE A 721 2.58 9.58 9.68
CA ILE A 721 3.41 10.75 9.99
C ILE A 721 3.67 10.85 11.49
N THR A 722 2.64 10.80 12.31
CA THR A 722 2.79 10.99 13.76
C THR A 722 3.55 9.86 14.44
N GLU A 723 3.47 8.63 13.91
CA GLU A 723 4.14 7.46 14.50
C GLU A 723 5.52 7.17 13.93
N SER A 724 5.85 7.64 12.71
CA SER A 724 7.13 7.31 12.07
C SER A 724 7.93 8.49 11.52
N GLN A 725 7.31 9.64 11.22
CA GLN A 725 7.98 10.78 10.58
C GLN A 725 8.75 10.32 9.33
N PRO A 726 8.10 9.95 8.23
CA PRO A 726 8.78 9.56 7.00
C PRO A 726 9.68 10.70 6.48
N MET A 727 10.81 10.37 5.85
CA MET A 727 11.68 11.39 5.27
C MET A 727 10.98 12.19 4.16
N SER A 728 10.01 11.57 3.47
CA SER A 728 9.27 12.22 2.40
C SER A 728 7.82 11.77 2.30
N ILE A 729 7.01 12.61 1.65
CA ILE A 729 5.65 12.34 1.18
C ILE A 729 5.61 12.62 -0.32
N MET A 730 4.87 11.81 -1.08
CA MET A 730 4.57 12.07 -2.49
C MET A 730 3.10 12.43 -2.63
N THR A 731 2.80 13.59 -3.23
CA THR A 731 1.43 13.99 -3.56
C THR A 731 0.87 13.15 -4.70
N SER A 732 -0.44 13.02 -4.74
CA SER A 732 -1.14 12.26 -5.78
C SER A 732 -1.34 13.07 -7.07
N TYR A 733 -1.74 12.37 -8.14
CA TYR A 733 -2.00 12.96 -9.45
C TYR A 733 -3.33 13.72 -9.53
N ASN A 734 -4.34 13.29 -8.77
CA ASN A 734 -5.71 13.78 -8.87
C ASN A 734 -5.91 15.17 -8.24
N LEU A 735 -7.06 15.78 -8.53
CA LEU A 735 -7.55 16.92 -7.81
C LEU A 735 -8.34 16.48 -6.56
N ILE A 736 -8.46 17.36 -5.60
CA ILE A 736 -9.32 17.23 -4.42
C ILE A 736 -10.20 18.50 -4.37
N ASN A 737 -11.50 18.33 -4.60
CA ASN A 737 -12.46 19.41 -4.64
C ASN A 737 -12.01 20.58 -5.55
N GLY A 738 -11.49 20.24 -6.73
CA GLY A 738 -11.04 21.17 -7.76
C GLY A 738 -9.73 21.89 -7.45
N VAL A 739 -8.86 21.30 -6.61
CA VAL A 739 -7.48 21.76 -6.38
C VAL A 739 -6.55 20.58 -6.56
N HIS A 740 -5.55 20.73 -7.43
CA HIS A 740 -4.57 19.68 -7.66
C HIS A 740 -3.85 19.30 -6.36
N ALA A 741 -3.77 18.01 -6.02
CA ALA A 741 -3.16 17.56 -4.78
C ALA A 741 -1.72 18.09 -4.60
N ALA A 742 -0.97 18.19 -5.70
CA ALA A 742 0.39 18.74 -5.69
C ALA A 742 0.44 20.25 -5.40
N ASN A 743 -0.64 21.00 -5.64
CA ASN A 743 -0.76 22.45 -5.41
C ASN A 743 -1.69 22.78 -4.22
N CYS A 744 -2.01 21.78 -3.38
CA CYS A 744 -2.97 21.94 -2.29
C CYS A 744 -2.26 22.34 -0.98
N GLU A 745 -2.29 23.62 -0.63
CA GLU A 745 -1.78 24.14 0.65
C GLU A 745 -2.50 23.52 1.85
N ASP A 746 -3.80 23.24 1.71
CA ASP A 746 -4.62 22.68 2.77
C ASP A 746 -4.12 21.30 3.23
N THR A 747 -3.71 20.46 2.29
CA THR A 747 -3.13 19.14 2.63
C THR A 747 -1.64 19.25 2.97
N CYS A 748 -0.83 19.91 2.14
CA CYS A 748 0.63 19.93 2.29
C CYS A 748 1.10 20.74 3.49
N THR A 749 0.57 21.94 3.69
CA THR A 749 0.98 22.84 4.79
C THR A 749 0.06 22.71 6.00
N LYS A 750 -1.25 22.91 5.84
CA LYS A 750 -2.15 22.96 7.01
C LYS A 750 -2.26 21.58 7.68
N ALA A 751 -2.63 20.53 6.93
CA ALA A 751 -2.79 19.21 7.52
C ALA A 751 -1.43 18.57 7.87
N ALA A 752 -0.55 18.34 6.88
CA ALA A 752 0.67 17.60 7.13
C ALA A 752 1.62 18.33 8.10
N ARG A 753 1.90 19.63 7.88
CA ARG A 753 2.90 20.34 8.68
C ARG A 753 2.35 20.91 9.97
N CYS A 754 1.21 21.62 9.91
CA CYS A 754 0.68 22.32 11.09
C CYS A 754 -0.09 21.38 12.02
N GLU A 755 -0.95 20.49 11.50
CA GLU A 755 -1.76 19.61 12.34
C GLU A 755 -0.97 18.41 12.84
N TRP A 756 -0.20 17.74 11.95
CA TRP A 756 0.50 16.48 12.27
C TRP A 756 1.98 16.65 12.54
N GLY A 757 2.55 17.85 12.34
CA GLY A 757 3.95 18.16 12.63
C GLY A 757 4.94 17.46 11.70
N PHE A 758 4.60 17.26 10.43
CA PHE A 758 5.49 16.67 9.45
C PHE A 758 6.74 17.52 9.21
N GLN A 759 7.92 16.91 9.31
CA GLN A 759 9.22 17.59 9.25
C GLN A 759 10.03 17.24 8.00
N GLY A 760 9.61 16.23 7.23
CA GLY A 760 10.25 15.81 6.02
C GLY A 760 9.96 16.72 4.82
N MET A 761 10.39 16.30 3.63
CA MET A 761 10.04 17.00 2.39
C MET A 761 8.80 16.38 1.74
N ILE A 762 8.08 17.19 0.96
CA ILE A 762 6.99 16.74 0.10
C ILE A 762 7.47 16.84 -1.35
N MET A 763 7.18 15.83 -2.17
CA MET A 763 7.47 15.85 -3.61
C MET A 763 6.20 15.58 -4.42
N THR A 764 6.19 15.97 -5.68
CA THR A 764 5.14 15.57 -6.62
C THR A 764 5.29 14.10 -7.02
N ASP A 765 4.21 13.48 -7.47
CA ASP A 765 4.32 12.32 -8.33
C ASP A 765 4.91 12.73 -9.70
N TRP A 766 5.34 11.77 -10.51
CA TRP A 766 6.10 12.00 -11.74
C TRP A 766 5.27 12.70 -12.82
N THR A 767 5.83 13.74 -13.42
CA THR A 767 5.22 14.51 -14.53
C THR A 767 3.90 15.22 -14.21
N THR A 768 3.53 15.33 -12.93
CA THR A 768 2.25 15.96 -12.52
C THR A 768 2.12 17.41 -13.04
N THR A 769 3.21 18.18 -13.04
CA THR A 769 3.24 19.58 -13.52
C THR A 769 3.23 19.71 -15.04
N GLU A 770 3.52 18.62 -15.77
CA GLU A 770 3.51 18.60 -17.24
C GLU A 770 2.17 18.08 -17.81
N GLN A 771 1.50 17.19 -17.09
CA GLN A 771 0.30 16.49 -17.56
C GLN A 771 -0.97 16.88 -16.77
N GLY A 772 -0.83 17.32 -15.52
CA GLY A 772 -1.95 17.75 -14.70
C GLY A 772 -2.46 19.13 -15.11
N GLU A 773 -3.73 19.24 -15.44
CA GLU A 773 -4.37 20.50 -15.76
C GLU A 773 -4.32 21.41 -14.53
N ASP A 774 -3.95 22.69 -14.71
CA ASP A 774 -3.79 23.69 -13.62
C ASP A 774 -2.75 23.33 -12.55
N CYS A 775 -1.91 22.32 -12.74
CA CYS A 775 -0.79 22.04 -11.84
C CYS A 775 0.48 22.75 -12.30
N THR A 776 1.12 23.52 -11.42
CA THR A 776 2.33 24.29 -11.73
C THR A 776 3.42 24.11 -10.67
N ALA A 777 4.68 24.22 -11.08
CA ALA A 777 5.81 24.15 -10.15
C ALA A 777 5.76 25.26 -9.09
N SER A 778 5.37 26.47 -9.49
CA SER A 778 5.17 27.59 -8.56
C SER A 778 4.03 27.35 -7.58
N GLY A 779 2.93 26.71 -8.03
CA GLY A 779 1.84 26.26 -7.18
C GLY A 779 2.29 25.22 -6.15
N CYS A 780 3.18 24.29 -6.55
CA CYS A 780 3.80 23.37 -5.61
C CYS A 780 4.56 24.11 -4.50
N MET A 781 5.41 25.07 -4.86
CA MET A 781 6.17 25.85 -3.89
C MET A 781 5.27 26.64 -2.92
N ARG A 782 4.19 27.25 -3.41
CA ARG A 782 3.20 27.94 -2.55
C ARG A 782 2.51 26.99 -1.57
N ALA A 783 2.19 25.80 -2.05
CA ALA A 783 1.53 24.78 -1.24
C ALA A 783 2.42 24.12 -0.17
N GLY A 784 3.75 24.30 -0.25
CA GLY A 784 4.72 23.59 0.61
C GLY A 784 5.07 22.19 0.12
N ASN A 785 4.87 21.92 -1.18
CA ASN A 785 5.36 20.77 -1.91
C ASN A 785 6.74 21.12 -2.47
N ASP A 786 7.78 20.50 -1.94
CA ASP A 786 9.15 21.00 -1.93
C ASP A 786 9.96 20.65 -3.18
N LEU A 787 9.53 19.63 -3.93
CA LEU A 787 10.30 19.07 -5.03
C LEU A 787 9.41 18.61 -6.17
N VAL A 788 9.62 19.14 -7.36
CA VAL A 788 8.92 18.71 -8.58
C VAL A 788 9.69 17.58 -9.26
N MET A 789 9.07 16.42 -9.44
CA MET A 789 9.68 15.26 -10.06
C MET A 789 8.98 14.84 -11.36
N PRO A 790 9.73 14.36 -12.35
CA PRO A 790 11.18 14.27 -12.45
C PRO A 790 11.84 15.62 -12.74
N GLY A 791 11.06 16.67 -13.00
CA GLY A 791 11.45 18.00 -13.38
C GLY A 791 11.58 18.20 -14.88
N ALA A 792 11.07 19.33 -15.36
CA ALA A 792 11.12 19.77 -16.76
C ALA A 792 11.75 21.17 -16.86
N PHE A 793 12.18 21.57 -18.05
CA PHE A 793 12.61 22.95 -18.30
C PHE A 793 11.46 23.96 -18.13
N SER A 794 10.23 23.55 -18.49
CA SER A 794 9.01 24.32 -18.27
C SER A 794 8.76 24.66 -16.79
N ASP A 795 9.09 23.74 -15.86
CA ASP A 795 8.99 24.01 -14.42
C ASP A 795 9.89 25.16 -14.00
N ARG A 796 11.14 25.16 -14.47
CA ARG A 796 12.11 26.23 -14.17
C ARG A 796 11.68 27.58 -14.78
N ASP A 797 11.15 27.54 -15.99
CA ASP A 797 10.60 28.73 -16.66
C ASP A 797 9.39 29.29 -15.89
N ASN A 798 8.48 28.44 -15.42
CA ASN A 798 7.33 28.81 -14.60
C ASN A 798 7.80 29.46 -13.28
N LEU A 799 8.73 28.84 -12.56
CA LEU A 799 9.28 29.37 -11.30
C LEU A 799 9.92 30.75 -11.51
N ASN A 800 10.78 30.88 -12.55
CA ASN A 800 11.43 32.16 -12.86
C ASN A 800 10.44 33.24 -13.21
N GLN A 801 9.43 32.93 -14.03
CA GLN A 801 8.41 33.89 -14.44
C GLN A 801 7.59 34.39 -13.24
N GLU A 802 7.12 33.48 -12.39
CA GLU A 802 6.28 33.88 -11.26
C GLU A 802 7.04 34.54 -10.12
N LEU A 803 8.35 34.31 -9.97
CA LEU A 803 9.22 35.10 -9.11
C LEU A 803 9.34 36.55 -9.62
N VAL A 804 9.45 36.74 -10.94
CA VAL A 804 9.50 38.09 -11.56
C VAL A 804 8.16 38.82 -11.42
N ASP A 805 7.06 38.10 -11.62
CA ASP A 805 5.71 38.67 -11.54
C ASP A 805 5.29 38.92 -10.08
N GLY A 806 6.00 38.32 -9.10
CA GLY A 806 5.70 38.43 -7.67
C GLY A 806 4.51 37.59 -7.21
N THR A 807 4.05 36.64 -8.02
CA THR A 807 3.00 35.68 -7.66
C THR A 807 3.55 34.46 -6.87
N LEU A 808 4.84 34.14 -7.06
CA LEU A 808 5.59 33.26 -6.16
C LEU A 808 6.51 34.08 -5.28
N SER A 809 6.43 33.93 -3.96
CA SER A 809 7.34 34.60 -3.04
C SER A 809 8.69 33.89 -3.00
N MET A 810 9.79 34.65 -2.87
CA MET A 810 11.12 34.09 -2.66
C MET A 810 11.20 33.31 -1.33
N ASP A 811 10.38 33.67 -0.34
CA ASP A 811 10.36 33.00 0.96
C ASP A 811 9.72 31.61 0.87
N ASP A 812 8.69 31.42 0.04
CA ASP A 812 8.09 30.10 -0.21
C ASP A 812 9.08 29.18 -0.93
N LEU A 813 9.74 29.67 -1.98
CA LEU A 813 10.78 28.90 -2.68
C LEU A 813 11.90 28.48 -1.73
N LYS A 814 12.45 29.44 -0.96
CA LYS A 814 13.51 29.16 0.02
C LYS A 814 13.07 28.19 1.11
N ALA A 815 11.82 28.26 1.55
CA ALA A 815 11.26 27.32 2.52
C ALA A 815 11.26 25.88 2.00
N CYS A 816 10.77 25.69 0.78
CA CYS A 816 10.80 24.38 0.11
C CYS A 816 12.22 23.84 -0.03
N ILE A 817 13.15 24.65 -0.55
CA ILE A 817 14.53 24.25 -0.70
C ILE A 817 15.23 23.98 0.66
N SER A 818 14.85 24.67 1.72
CA SER A 818 15.39 24.42 3.07
C SER A 818 15.01 23.02 3.59
N ARG A 819 13.78 22.57 3.32
CA ARG A 819 13.34 21.21 3.69
C ARG A 819 14.05 20.15 2.84
N LEU A 820 14.18 20.37 1.54
CA LEU A 820 14.97 19.50 0.67
C LEU A 820 16.42 19.38 1.16
N VAL A 821 17.09 20.51 1.39
CA VAL A 821 18.49 20.55 1.89
C VAL A 821 18.61 19.82 3.22
N ASN A 822 17.67 19.98 4.13
CA ASN A 822 17.65 19.27 5.41
C ASN A 822 17.59 17.75 5.23
N ILE A 823 16.79 17.25 4.27
CA ILE A 823 16.72 15.82 3.95
C ILE A 823 18.04 15.35 3.28
N VAL A 824 18.55 16.11 2.32
CA VAL A 824 19.85 15.78 1.68
C VAL A 824 20.96 15.66 2.72
N TRP A 825 21.03 16.58 3.69
CA TRP A 825 22.03 16.55 4.75
C TRP A 825 21.94 15.33 5.68
N GLN A 826 20.79 14.71 5.76
CA GLN A 826 20.55 13.50 6.56
C GLN A 826 20.66 12.21 5.75
N SER A 827 20.95 12.32 4.44
CA SER A 827 20.98 11.20 3.52
C SER A 827 22.21 10.31 3.66
N ASN A 828 22.14 9.10 3.15
CA ASN A 828 23.25 8.16 3.02
C ASN A 828 24.33 8.60 2.01
N GLN A 829 24.22 9.79 1.42
CA GLN A 829 25.25 10.40 0.59
C GLN A 829 26.44 10.97 1.42
N PHE A 830 26.33 10.95 2.74
CA PHE A 830 27.39 11.42 3.64
C PHE A 830 27.98 10.27 4.46
N GLU A 831 29.34 10.34 4.71
CA GLU A 831 30.09 9.32 5.46
C GLU A 831 29.57 9.09 6.88
N ASN A 832 29.01 10.13 7.50
CA ASN A 832 28.53 10.11 8.89
C ASN A 832 26.98 10.19 8.95
N ALA A 833 26.29 9.59 7.98
CA ALA A 833 24.84 9.47 8.05
C ALA A 833 24.44 8.71 9.33
N VAL A 834 23.31 9.11 9.90
CA VAL A 834 22.71 8.48 11.08
C VAL A 834 21.26 8.10 10.77
N PRO A 835 20.66 7.17 11.50
CA PRO A 835 19.23 6.89 11.37
C PRO A 835 18.41 8.17 11.50
N TYR A 836 17.41 8.32 10.62
CA TYR A 836 16.55 9.50 10.62
C TYR A 836 15.78 9.58 11.95
N LYS A 837 15.95 10.69 12.66
CA LYS A 837 15.40 10.82 14.02
C LYS A 837 14.05 11.51 13.97
N LYS A 838 13.09 10.92 14.68
CA LYS A 838 11.89 11.65 15.12
C LYS A 838 12.37 12.78 16.05
N VAL A 839 12.04 14.02 15.71
CA VAL A 839 12.14 15.11 16.68
C VAL A 839 10.96 14.92 17.63
N LYS A 840 11.25 14.71 18.91
CA LYS A 840 10.22 14.52 19.95
C LYS A 840 9.47 15.82 20.20
#